data_a152facd2a57107d58ae33ecbcaaf34b
#
_entry.id   a152facd2a57107d58ae33ecbcaaf34b
#
_cell.length_a   1.000
_cell.length_b   1.000
_cell.length_c   1.000
_cell.angle_alpha   90.00
_cell.angle_beta   90.00
_cell.angle_gamma   90.00
#
_symmetry.space_group_name_H-M   'P 1'
#
loop_
_entity.id
_entity.type
_entity.pdbx_description
1 polymer ?
#
loop_
_entity_poly.entity_id
_entity_poly.type
_entity_poly.pdbx_seq_one_letter_code
_entity_poly.pdbx_strand_id
1 'polypeptide(L)'
;MKKILPVLAIVLSFNALAVEKFPVEHFFKEPLMLSPTLSPDGEYLAALTPYNVNRETNNRCKNRPFGQKNSKGEVHFCDVARRNITVIHIADKNKDCQAGNYAACPSTRVTQLRGQNVSGFFWVNNERILFTTGGDQLNGIRGAIDSIGLYAVNKDGSKPTQLVKPEDALTSKLIQTIFLNRLNDDPDHILVMRNDRKRYIMDVYRMNVYNGKFFRQITSPGPVISWATDRDGVLRLATLQDEESLSYETKIIYRDSENEEFREIDRFEGLQNGWGAIGWDENQEKVYVTSNLGRDTYAIGLLDPNTGDIEDVFEAEGAEVTNMGFTDDGEPITVVYRDINTKPQRHYVNDKWKNIIEMLEGALQTDYVGIASMSDDEMKMVLSVGSDTNPGDYYLYDRGKNSLAYLGSVRPWIDPKTMAPMKPFSFEARDGETIYGFLTVPVDGNGKDLPLILNPHGGPFGVQDVWRFNAETQFFANQGYAVMQVNFRGSGGYGKRYERIGYKRWGLEMQDDLTDAVQWAVSEGIADPDHVCIYGASYGGYATMAGITLTPELYSCGVNYVGIWDLEMLYRQDGRFDTRLARWFRNHVIDVEKDEAQIKKTSPRYHIDKIQAPLFIVHGRRDYNVRVEQAETLMEALDEKGIPYESLIKREEGHGFTLYENNVELYTRMQAFFKEHLAK
;
A
#
# COMPACT_ATOMS: atom_id res chain seq x y z
N MET A 1 58.73 -52.56 4.82
CA MET A 1 57.29 -52.80 4.70
C MET A 1 56.58 -51.58 5.26
N LYS A 2 56.14 -50.68 4.40
CA LYS A 2 55.35 -49.50 4.74
C LYS A 2 53.86 -49.85 4.60
N LYS A 3 53.13 -49.79 5.70
CA LYS A 3 51.66 -49.99 5.72
C LYS A 3 50.98 -48.71 5.20
N ILE A 4 50.25 -48.82 4.12
CA ILE A 4 49.37 -47.78 3.60
C ILE A 4 48.01 -47.98 4.25
N LEU A 5 47.53 -47.02 5.06
CA LEU A 5 46.15 -46.94 5.50
C LEU A 5 45.28 -46.33 4.39
N PRO A 6 44.09 -46.88 4.13
CA PRO A 6 43.14 -46.22 3.25
C PRO A 6 42.43 -45.10 3.98
N VAL A 7 42.47 -43.88 3.41
CA VAL A 7 41.64 -42.76 3.85
C VAL A 7 40.22 -43.01 3.32
N LEU A 8 39.30 -43.25 4.22
CA LEU A 8 37.88 -43.36 3.93
C LEU A 8 37.31 -41.94 3.75
N ALA A 9 37.08 -41.52 2.51
CA ALA A 9 36.37 -40.28 2.23
C ALA A 9 34.89 -40.49 2.55
N ILE A 10 34.44 -39.92 3.66
CA ILE A 10 32.99 -39.80 3.99
C ILE A 10 32.41 -38.69 3.09
N VAL A 11 31.73 -39.09 2.02
CA VAL A 11 30.87 -38.19 1.24
C VAL A 11 29.61 -37.91 2.11
N LEU A 12 29.62 -36.80 2.81
CA LEU A 12 28.42 -36.23 3.40
C LEU A 12 27.53 -35.70 2.26
N SER A 13 26.59 -36.53 1.82
CA SER A 13 25.47 -36.06 1.01
C SER A 13 24.62 -35.15 1.91
N PHE A 14 24.74 -33.85 1.73
CA PHE A 14 23.74 -32.92 2.20
C PHE A 14 22.45 -33.21 1.40
N ASN A 15 21.55 -33.99 1.98
CA ASN A 15 20.17 -33.97 1.55
C ASN A 15 19.66 -32.55 1.86
N ALA A 16 19.51 -31.72 0.85
CA ALA A 16 18.73 -30.50 0.98
C ALA A 16 17.34 -30.95 1.45
N LEU A 17 17.00 -30.62 2.70
CA LEU A 17 15.66 -30.84 3.20
C LEU A 17 14.76 -29.98 2.30
N ALA A 18 13.88 -30.64 1.53
CA ALA A 18 12.89 -29.94 0.73
C ALA A 18 12.12 -28.98 1.62
N VAL A 19 12.08 -27.70 1.28
CA VAL A 19 11.32 -26.71 2.04
C VAL A 19 9.84 -27.08 1.97
N GLU A 20 9.15 -27.00 3.09
CA GLU A 20 7.72 -27.28 3.18
C GLU A 20 6.95 -26.30 2.26
N LYS A 21 6.12 -26.86 1.36
CA LYS A 21 5.21 -26.06 0.54
C LYS A 21 3.96 -25.74 1.33
N PHE A 22 3.79 -24.46 1.66
CA PHE A 22 2.66 -24.01 2.44
C PHE A 22 1.41 -23.79 1.55
N PRO A 23 0.21 -24.06 2.07
CA PRO A 23 -1.03 -23.78 1.36
C PRO A 23 -1.28 -22.27 1.21
N VAL A 24 -2.14 -21.89 0.27
CA VAL A 24 -2.52 -20.48 0.00
C VAL A 24 -2.93 -19.76 1.28
N GLU A 25 -3.73 -20.38 2.11
CA GLU A 25 -4.24 -19.82 3.36
C GLU A 25 -3.13 -19.40 4.34
N HIS A 26 -1.97 -20.05 4.26
CA HIS A 26 -0.82 -19.70 5.10
C HIS A 26 -0.36 -18.25 4.88
N PHE A 27 -0.43 -17.76 3.64
CA PHE A 27 -0.01 -16.42 3.26
C PHE A 27 -1.14 -15.39 3.31
N PHE A 28 -2.38 -15.80 3.01
CA PHE A 28 -3.49 -14.87 2.78
C PHE A 28 -4.55 -14.84 3.87
N LYS A 29 -4.52 -15.72 4.88
CA LYS A 29 -5.46 -15.62 6.00
C LYS A 29 -5.28 -14.31 6.76
N GLU A 30 -6.37 -13.83 7.35
CA GLU A 30 -6.38 -12.57 8.07
C GLU A 30 -5.28 -12.50 9.12
N PRO A 31 -4.50 -11.41 9.16
CA PRO A 31 -3.49 -11.18 10.18
C PRO A 31 -4.06 -11.24 11.60
N LEU A 32 -3.27 -11.73 12.56
CA LEU A 32 -3.69 -11.82 13.95
C LEU A 32 -3.79 -10.44 14.61
N MET A 33 -2.87 -9.55 14.27
CA MET A 33 -2.82 -8.18 14.77
C MET A 33 -2.30 -7.24 13.70
N LEU A 34 -2.96 -6.10 13.51
CA LEU A 34 -2.51 -5.02 12.63
C LEU A 34 -2.70 -3.67 13.32
N SER A 35 -1.79 -2.73 13.03
CA SER A 35 -1.88 -1.33 13.43
C SER A 35 -2.15 -1.13 14.94
N PRO A 36 -1.43 -1.80 15.85
CA PRO A 36 -1.61 -1.55 17.28
C PRO A 36 -1.27 -0.10 17.61
N THR A 37 -2.21 0.60 18.25
CA THR A 37 -2.13 2.05 18.50
C THR A 37 -2.49 2.34 19.96
N LEU A 38 -1.65 3.07 20.67
CA LEU A 38 -1.90 3.50 22.06
C LEU A 38 -3.01 4.55 22.10
N SER A 39 -3.81 4.53 23.18
CA SER A 39 -4.60 5.72 23.56
C SER A 39 -3.66 6.88 23.92
N PRO A 40 -4.11 8.14 23.82
CA PRO A 40 -3.29 9.32 24.14
C PRO A 40 -2.62 9.22 25.51
N ASP A 41 -3.32 8.73 26.55
CA ASP A 41 -2.81 8.52 27.91
C ASP A 41 -1.92 7.25 28.06
N GLY A 42 -1.77 6.44 27.02
CA GLY A 42 -1.00 5.20 27.06
C GLY A 42 -1.56 4.10 27.97
N GLU A 43 -2.84 4.19 28.42
CA GLU A 43 -3.45 3.17 29.27
C GLU A 43 -4.06 2.00 28.49
N TYR A 44 -4.44 2.26 27.23
CA TYR A 44 -5.09 1.29 26.33
C TYR A 44 -4.33 1.11 25.04
N LEU A 45 -4.44 -0.09 24.50
CA LEU A 45 -3.93 -0.45 23.17
C LEU A 45 -5.11 -0.91 22.30
N ALA A 46 -5.36 -0.25 21.20
CA ALA A 46 -6.31 -0.72 20.18
C ALA A 46 -5.56 -1.39 19.04
N ALA A 47 -6.13 -2.45 18.46
CA ALA A 47 -5.57 -3.13 17.29
C ALA A 47 -6.67 -3.72 16.41
N LEU A 48 -6.38 -3.87 15.11
CA LEU A 48 -7.21 -4.66 14.22
C LEU A 48 -6.91 -6.14 14.43
N THR A 49 -7.94 -6.91 14.73
CA THR A 49 -7.86 -8.35 14.98
C THR A 49 -8.94 -9.10 14.20
N PRO A 50 -8.72 -10.37 13.82
CA PRO A 50 -9.72 -11.15 13.14
C PRO A 50 -10.89 -11.50 14.07
N TYR A 51 -12.11 -11.39 13.55
CA TYR A 51 -13.33 -11.77 14.22
C TYR A 51 -14.09 -12.82 13.44
N ASN A 52 -14.24 -13.99 14.01
CA ASN A 52 -15.13 -15.03 13.52
C ASN A 52 -16.46 -15.00 14.28
N VAL A 53 -17.56 -15.10 13.56
CA VAL A 53 -18.88 -15.26 14.20
C VAL A 53 -18.89 -16.58 14.95
N ASN A 54 -19.20 -16.54 16.26
CA ASN A 54 -19.40 -17.79 17.00
C ASN A 54 -20.65 -18.50 16.48
N ARG A 55 -20.45 -19.63 15.79
CA ARG A 55 -21.53 -20.39 15.14
C ARG A 55 -22.52 -20.97 16.15
N GLU A 56 -22.07 -21.36 17.33
CA GLU A 56 -22.93 -21.99 18.35
C GLU A 56 -23.92 -21.03 18.96
N THR A 57 -23.53 -19.78 19.13
CA THR A 57 -24.38 -18.73 19.73
C THR A 57 -25.15 -17.90 18.72
N ASN A 58 -24.81 -17.96 17.43
CA ASN A 58 -25.47 -17.21 16.39
C ASN A 58 -26.58 -18.03 15.72
N ASN A 59 -27.85 -17.67 15.96
CA ASN A 59 -29.01 -18.39 15.43
C ASN A 59 -29.04 -18.53 13.90
N ARG A 60 -28.38 -17.62 13.15
CA ARG A 60 -28.30 -17.70 11.68
C ARG A 60 -27.20 -18.66 11.22
N CYS A 61 -26.26 -18.99 12.09
CA CYS A 61 -25.09 -19.81 11.77
C CYS A 61 -25.16 -21.24 12.34
N LYS A 62 -25.91 -21.42 13.45
CA LYS A 62 -25.90 -22.63 14.28
C LYS A 62 -26.20 -23.94 13.51
N ASN A 63 -27.15 -23.86 12.56
CA ASN A 63 -27.59 -25.04 11.81
C ASN A 63 -27.12 -25.02 10.34
N ARG A 64 -26.19 -24.15 9.97
CA ARG A 64 -25.71 -24.05 8.61
C ARG A 64 -24.45 -24.90 8.42
N PRO A 65 -24.37 -25.76 7.40
CA PRO A 65 -23.13 -26.49 7.10
C PRO A 65 -21.96 -25.54 6.84
N PHE A 66 -20.77 -25.90 7.31
CA PHE A 66 -19.54 -25.11 7.09
C PHE A 66 -19.19 -25.09 5.59
N GLY A 67 -18.75 -23.95 5.08
CA GLY A 67 -18.33 -23.80 3.68
C GLY A 67 -19.45 -23.82 2.65
N GLN A 68 -20.73 -23.92 3.07
CA GLN A 68 -21.85 -23.92 2.14
C GLN A 68 -22.00 -22.55 1.47
N LYS A 69 -21.80 -22.52 0.17
CA LYS A 69 -22.06 -21.34 -0.67
C LYS A 69 -23.57 -21.10 -0.82
N ASN A 70 -23.97 -19.84 -0.96
CA ASN A 70 -25.37 -19.49 -1.26
C ASN A 70 -25.68 -19.75 -2.76
N SER A 71 -26.92 -19.48 -3.20
CA SER A 71 -27.33 -19.63 -4.60
C SER A 71 -26.55 -18.75 -5.59
N LYS A 72 -25.75 -17.77 -5.09
CA LYS A 72 -24.87 -16.91 -5.87
C LYS A 72 -23.42 -17.36 -5.83
N GLY A 73 -23.10 -18.48 -5.17
CA GLY A 73 -21.74 -18.99 -5.02
C GLY A 73 -20.92 -18.32 -3.91
N GLU A 74 -21.50 -17.41 -3.11
CA GLU A 74 -20.81 -16.66 -2.07
C GLU A 74 -20.69 -17.50 -0.78
N VAL A 75 -19.51 -17.43 -0.12
CA VAL A 75 -19.30 -18.02 1.21
C VAL A 75 -20.08 -17.20 2.25
N HIS A 76 -20.75 -17.87 3.17
CA HIS A 76 -21.58 -17.18 4.13
C HIS A 76 -20.72 -16.53 5.22
N PHE A 77 -21.13 -15.34 5.72
CA PHE A 77 -20.44 -14.58 6.75
C PHE A 77 -20.13 -15.37 8.03
N CYS A 78 -20.80 -16.51 8.23
CA CYS A 78 -20.56 -17.42 9.37
C CYS A 78 -19.20 -18.14 9.30
N ASP A 79 -18.58 -18.20 8.14
CA ASP A 79 -17.42 -19.01 7.85
C ASP A 79 -16.14 -18.18 7.59
N VAL A 80 -16.27 -16.87 7.66
CA VAL A 80 -15.20 -15.94 7.28
C VAL A 80 -14.86 -14.99 8.41
N ALA A 81 -13.56 -14.85 8.69
CA ALA A 81 -13.06 -13.81 9.57
C ALA A 81 -13.16 -12.44 8.92
N ARG A 82 -13.46 -11.43 9.74
CA ARG A 82 -13.39 -10.01 9.35
C ARG A 82 -12.57 -9.24 10.35
N ARG A 83 -11.78 -8.27 9.89
CA ARG A 83 -11.00 -7.42 10.79
C ARG A 83 -11.91 -6.50 11.56
N ASN A 84 -11.73 -6.48 12.85
CA ASN A 84 -12.46 -5.68 13.81
C ASN A 84 -11.50 -5.08 14.83
N ILE A 85 -11.93 -4.05 15.55
CA ILE A 85 -11.10 -3.39 16.56
C ILE A 85 -11.27 -4.12 17.89
N THR A 86 -10.13 -4.51 18.48
CA THR A 86 -10.03 -4.97 19.87
C THR A 86 -9.21 -3.96 20.66
N VAL A 87 -9.72 -3.58 21.83
CA VAL A 87 -9.04 -2.70 22.80
C VAL A 87 -8.58 -3.53 23.98
N ILE A 88 -7.35 -3.35 24.39
CA ILE A 88 -6.69 -4.03 25.51
C ILE A 88 -6.34 -2.98 26.56
N HIS A 89 -6.73 -3.19 27.82
CA HIS A 89 -6.35 -2.32 28.93
C HIS A 89 -4.97 -2.72 29.48
N ILE A 90 -3.93 -2.14 28.93
CA ILE A 90 -2.52 -2.48 29.23
C ILE A 90 -2.02 -1.96 30.58
N ALA A 91 -2.73 -0.99 31.19
CA ALA A 91 -2.48 -0.45 32.52
C ALA A 91 -3.26 -1.19 33.62
N ASP A 92 -3.96 -2.30 33.29
CA ASP A 92 -4.75 -3.06 34.26
C ASP A 92 -3.91 -3.60 35.43
N LYS A 93 -4.54 -3.74 36.61
CA LYS A 93 -3.90 -4.22 37.85
C LYS A 93 -3.67 -5.73 37.91
N ASN A 94 -4.07 -6.48 36.88
CA ASN A 94 -3.76 -7.89 36.78
C ASN A 94 -2.23 -8.12 36.83
N LYS A 95 -1.77 -9.01 37.72
CA LYS A 95 -0.33 -9.23 37.94
C LYS A 95 0.41 -9.68 36.69
N ASP A 96 -0.20 -10.53 35.89
CA ASP A 96 0.41 -11.04 34.66
C ASP A 96 0.47 -9.94 33.59
N CYS A 97 -0.59 -9.12 33.50
CA CYS A 97 -0.62 -7.94 32.65
C CYS A 97 0.47 -6.93 33.02
N GLN A 98 0.62 -6.64 34.32
CA GLN A 98 1.67 -5.76 34.84
C GLN A 98 3.09 -6.32 34.64
N ALA A 99 3.23 -7.65 34.58
CA ALA A 99 4.48 -8.32 34.28
C ALA A 99 4.83 -8.34 32.77
N GLY A 100 4.04 -7.69 31.94
CA GLY A 100 4.24 -7.58 30.48
C GLY A 100 3.61 -8.73 29.66
N ASN A 101 2.81 -9.59 30.28
CA ASN A 101 1.99 -10.55 29.54
C ASN A 101 0.67 -9.91 29.11
N TYR A 102 0.69 -9.16 28.00
CA TYR A 102 -0.47 -8.43 27.52
C TYR A 102 -1.61 -9.32 27.03
N ALA A 103 -1.37 -10.60 26.76
CA ALA A 103 -2.43 -11.58 26.49
C ALA A 103 -3.32 -11.85 27.70
N ALA A 104 -2.81 -11.59 28.92
CA ALA A 104 -3.58 -11.71 30.17
C ALA A 104 -4.31 -10.43 30.56
N CYS A 105 -4.12 -9.34 29.82
CA CYS A 105 -4.81 -8.07 30.08
C CYS A 105 -6.28 -8.16 29.65
N PRO A 106 -7.20 -7.47 30.37
CA PRO A 106 -8.59 -7.36 29.96
C PRO A 106 -8.69 -6.77 28.55
N SER A 107 -9.45 -7.40 27.69
CA SER A 107 -9.65 -6.95 26.34
C SER A 107 -11.13 -6.92 25.96
N THR A 108 -11.51 -5.93 25.15
CA THR A 108 -12.86 -5.76 24.64
C THR A 108 -12.86 -5.61 23.14
N ARG A 109 -13.63 -6.43 22.43
CA ARG A 109 -13.88 -6.21 21.00
C ARG A 109 -14.96 -5.15 20.84
N VAL A 110 -14.56 -3.96 20.38
CA VAL A 110 -15.43 -2.78 20.33
C VAL A 110 -16.22 -2.66 19.03
N THR A 111 -15.81 -3.39 17.98
CA THR A 111 -16.58 -3.51 16.74
C THR A 111 -16.88 -4.98 16.44
N GLN A 112 -17.99 -5.25 15.71
CA GLN A 112 -18.44 -6.60 15.35
C GLN A 112 -18.98 -6.64 13.92
N LEU A 113 -18.22 -6.08 12.98
CA LEU A 113 -18.58 -6.08 11.57
C LEU A 113 -18.51 -7.50 11.01
N ARG A 114 -19.46 -7.88 10.17
CA ARG A 114 -19.62 -9.24 9.62
C ARG A 114 -19.52 -9.29 8.10
N GLY A 115 -19.85 -8.20 7.43
CA GLY A 115 -19.89 -8.12 5.96
C GLY A 115 -18.69 -7.42 5.33
N GLN A 116 -17.90 -6.73 6.13
CA GLN A 116 -16.76 -5.92 5.67
C GLN A 116 -15.70 -5.81 6.75
N ASN A 117 -14.49 -5.44 6.36
CA ASN A 117 -13.39 -5.19 7.27
C ASN A 117 -13.42 -3.76 7.81
N VAL A 118 -12.90 -3.54 9.03
CA VAL A 118 -12.39 -2.24 9.41
C VAL A 118 -11.11 -2.02 8.61
N SER A 119 -11.03 -0.92 7.86
CA SER A 119 -9.89 -0.59 7.01
C SER A 119 -8.82 0.24 7.73
N GLY A 120 -9.22 1.04 8.70
CA GLY A 120 -8.34 1.86 9.53
C GLY A 120 -9.08 2.43 10.72
N PHE A 121 -8.33 2.81 11.73
CA PHE A 121 -8.87 3.47 12.92
C PHE A 121 -7.82 4.39 13.56
N PHE A 122 -8.28 5.30 14.42
CA PHE A 122 -7.41 6.11 15.28
C PHE A 122 -8.16 6.57 16.54
N TRP A 123 -7.42 6.86 17.58
CA TRP A 123 -7.95 7.46 18.80
C TRP A 123 -8.18 8.96 18.61
N VAL A 124 -9.37 9.43 18.94
CA VAL A 124 -9.67 10.87 19.00
C VAL A 124 -9.26 11.44 20.35
N ASN A 125 -9.58 10.70 21.40
CA ASN A 125 -9.27 11.01 22.79
C ASN A 125 -9.15 9.68 23.57
N ASN A 126 -8.99 9.74 24.89
CA ASN A 126 -8.84 8.55 25.76
C ASN A 126 -10.07 7.63 25.83
N GLU A 127 -11.20 8.03 25.26
CA GLU A 127 -12.46 7.28 25.30
C GLU A 127 -12.96 6.87 23.92
N ARG A 128 -12.64 7.62 22.87
CA ARG A 128 -13.33 7.54 21.57
C ARG A 128 -12.38 7.13 20.46
N ILE A 129 -12.78 6.12 19.68
CA ILE A 129 -12.08 5.62 18.50
C ILE A 129 -12.93 5.93 17.27
N LEU A 130 -12.33 6.55 16.26
CA LEU A 130 -12.90 6.64 14.91
C LEU A 130 -12.36 5.51 14.05
N PHE A 131 -13.22 5.01 13.15
CA PHE A 131 -12.80 3.98 12.20
C PHE A 131 -13.53 4.08 10.87
N THR A 132 -12.91 3.53 9.87
CA THR A 132 -13.42 3.45 8.50
C THR A 132 -13.66 2.00 8.11
N THR A 133 -14.58 1.79 7.15
CA THR A 133 -14.87 0.47 6.60
C THR A 133 -14.75 0.53 5.08
N GLY A 134 -14.37 -0.56 4.45
CA GLY A 134 -14.19 -0.64 2.99
C GLY A 134 -12.75 -0.95 2.61
N GLY A 135 -12.42 -0.80 1.35
CA GLY A 135 -11.20 -1.13 0.63
C GLY A 135 -9.94 -1.50 1.43
N ASP A 136 -9.43 -2.69 1.19
CA ASP A 136 -8.25 -3.20 1.84
C ASP A 136 -6.98 -2.87 1.03
N GLN A 137 -5.92 -2.41 1.71
CA GLN A 137 -4.61 -2.13 1.08
C GLN A 137 -3.57 -3.23 1.39
N LEU A 138 -3.97 -4.38 1.94
CA LEU A 138 -3.02 -5.42 2.37
C LEU A 138 -2.05 -5.88 1.27
N ASN A 139 -2.45 -5.77 0.01
CA ASN A 139 -1.65 -6.18 -1.15
C ASN A 139 -1.19 -4.99 -2.01
N GLY A 140 -1.25 -3.76 -1.51
CA GLY A 140 -0.87 -2.57 -2.29
C GLY A 140 -1.87 -2.14 -3.36
N ILE A 141 -2.90 -2.92 -3.62
CA ILE A 141 -3.98 -2.63 -4.57
C ILE A 141 -5.15 -2.07 -3.77
N ARG A 142 -5.61 -0.88 -4.14
CA ARG A 142 -6.82 -0.30 -3.53
C ARG A 142 -8.02 -1.11 -3.95
N GLY A 143 -8.63 -1.82 -3.00
CA GLY A 143 -9.93 -2.47 -3.21
C GLY A 143 -11.04 -1.49 -3.59
N ALA A 144 -12.27 -2.01 -3.69
CA ALA A 144 -13.43 -1.20 -4.06
C ALA A 144 -13.51 0.09 -3.24
N ILE A 145 -13.44 1.22 -3.91
CA ILE A 145 -13.74 2.52 -3.33
C ILE A 145 -15.28 2.67 -3.32
N ASP A 146 -15.92 1.94 -2.43
CA ASP A 146 -17.13 2.49 -1.84
C ASP A 146 -16.66 3.66 -0.98
N SER A 147 -17.35 4.78 -1.02
CA SER A 147 -16.98 5.91 -0.18
C SER A 147 -16.82 5.40 1.25
N ILE A 148 -15.69 5.71 1.82
CA ILE A 148 -15.28 5.26 3.13
C ILE A 148 -16.31 5.79 4.13
N GLY A 149 -17.16 4.91 4.70
CA GLY A 149 -18.01 5.26 5.81
C GLY A 149 -17.15 5.59 7.01
N LEU A 150 -17.44 6.69 7.71
CA LEU A 150 -16.78 7.08 8.95
C LEU A 150 -17.67 6.74 10.14
N TYR A 151 -17.11 6.03 11.09
CA TYR A 151 -17.80 5.54 12.28
C TYR A 151 -17.00 5.90 13.53
N ALA A 152 -17.68 5.84 14.68
CA ALA A 152 -17.04 6.01 15.97
C ALA A 152 -17.60 5.04 16.99
N VAL A 153 -16.77 4.65 17.97
CA VAL A 153 -17.16 3.78 19.08
C VAL A 153 -16.30 4.10 20.31
N ASN A 154 -16.83 3.92 21.51
CA ASN A 154 -16.03 4.06 22.72
C ASN A 154 -15.13 2.82 22.93
N LYS A 155 -14.06 2.98 23.72
CA LYS A 155 -13.10 1.91 24.07
C LYS A 155 -13.72 0.70 24.77
N ASP A 156 -14.89 0.84 25.34
CA ASP A 156 -15.67 -0.24 25.95
C ASP A 156 -16.73 -0.86 25.01
N GLY A 157 -16.78 -0.41 23.75
CA GLY A 157 -17.77 -0.81 22.75
C GLY A 157 -19.11 -0.08 22.84
N SER A 158 -19.29 0.82 23.78
CA SER A 158 -20.49 1.62 23.91
C SER A 158 -20.59 2.74 22.87
N LYS A 159 -21.77 3.31 22.69
CA LYS A 159 -22.06 4.44 21.79
C LYS A 159 -21.55 4.26 20.35
N PRO A 160 -21.76 3.12 19.67
CA PRO A 160 -21.42 3.01 18.27
C PRO A 160 -22.23 4.02 17.45
N THR A 161 -21.57 4.80 16.62
CA THR A 161 -22.19 5.89 15.85
C THR A 161 -21.68 5.89 14.41
N GLN A 162 -22.57 5.99 13.43
CA GLN A 162 -22.20 6.27 12.04
C GLN A 162 -22.14 7.78 11.87
N LEU A 163 -20.95 8.32 11.65
CA LEU A 163 -20.70 9.75 11.47
C LEU A 163 -20.91 10.19 10.02
N VAL A 164 -20.43 9.38 9.09
CA VAL A 164 -20.61 9.58 7.64
C VAL A 164 -21.05 8.26 7.02
N LYS A 165 -22.10 8.30 6.20
CA LYS A 165 -22.58 7.13 5.45
C LYS A 165 -21.61 6.80 4.31
N PRO A 166 -21.33 5.53 4.07
CA PRO A 166 -20.67 5.14 2.84
C PRO A 166 -21.58 5.46 1.64
N GLU A 167 -20.99 5.94 0.56
CA GLU A 167 -21.66 6.20 -0.70
C GLU A 167 -21.16 5.23 -1.76
N ASP A 168 -22.04 4.77 -2.63
CA ASP A 168 -21.64 3.94 -3.77
C ASP A 168 -20.90 4.80 -4.80
N ALA A 169 -19.63 4.52 -4.98
CA ALA A 169 -18.75 5.25 -5.91
C ALA A 169 -19.21 5.20 -7.37
N LEU A 170 -19.96 4.15 -7.75
CA LEU A 170 -20.47 3.99 -9.11
C LEU A 170 -21.71 4.84 -9.39
N THR A 171 -22.44 5.24 -8.35
CA THR A 171 -23.74 5.90 -8.47
C THR A 171 -23.82 7.28 -7.86
N SER A 172 -22.84 7.70 -7.04
CA SER A 172 -22.86 8.95 -6.30
C SER A 172 -21.82 9.98 -6.76
N LYS A 173 -21.94 11.21 -6.23
CA LYS A 173 -21.00 12.31 -6.49
C LYS A 173 -19.63 12.15 -5.82
N LEU A 174 -19.39 11.05 -5.09
CA LEU A 174 -18.16 10.80 -4.33
C LEU A 174 -17.79 11.95 -3.40
N ILE A 175 -18.64 12.19 -2.39
CA ILE A 175 -18.30 13.12 -1.33
C ILE A 175 -17.26 12.47 -0.42
N GLN A 176 -16.06 12.99 -0.44
CA GLN A 176 -14.96 12.56 0.43
C GLN A 176 -15.03 13.30 1.76
N THR A 177 -14.74 12.59 2.82
CA THR A 177 -14.54 13.16 4.17
C THR A 177 -13.17 12.68 4.65
N ILE A 178 -12.23 13.61 4.79
CA ILE A 178 -10.85 13.32 5.15
C ILE A 178 -10.57 13.94 6.52
N PHE A 179 -10.04 13.16 7.45
CA PHE A 179 -9.61 13.64 8.76
C PHE A 179 -8.47 14.67 8.58
N LEU A 180 -8.50 15.73 9.37
CA LEU A 180 -7.52 16.80 9.32
C LEU A 180 -6.80 17.00 10.66
N ASN A 181 -7.56 17.15 11.77
CA ASN A 181 -6.97 17.38 13.08
C ASN A 181 -7.90 16.87 14.19
N ARG A 182 -7.34 16.37 15.29
CA ARG A 182 -8.11 15.83 16.44
C ARG A 182 -8.57 16.87 17.42
N LEU A 183 -8.10 18.11 17.36
CA LEU A 183 -8.42 19.22 18.28
C LEU A 183 -8.18 18.85 19.75
N ASN A 184 -6.90 18.92 20.18
CA ASN A 184 -6.50 18.49 21.52
C ASN A 184 -7.31 19.18 22.65
N ASP A 185 -7.73 20.43 22.46
CA ASP A 185 -8.51 21.22 23.42
C ASP A 185 -10.04 20.97 23.34
N ASP A 186 -10.51 20.21 22.36
CA ASP A 186 -11.92 19.88 22.18
C ASP A 186 -12.13 18.39 21.88
N PRO A 187 -12.17 17.55 22.92
CA PRO A 187 -12.23 16.10 22.78
C PRO A 187 -13.52 15.58 22.13
N ASP A 188 -14.54 16.43 21.98
CA ASP A 188 -15.83 16.06 21.38
C ASP A 188 -15.88 16.31 19.87
N HIS A 189 -14.91 17.03 19.32
CA HIS A 189 -14.90 17.37 17.91
C HIS A 189 -13.56 17.06 17.24
N ILE A 190 -13.62 16.97 15.91
CA ILE A 190 -12.46 16.88 15.02
C ILE A 190 -12.62 17.85 13.85
N LEU A 191 -11.54 18.21 13.21
CA LEU A 191 -11.60 18.86 11.90
C LEU A 191 -11.54 17.82 10.78
N VAL A 192 -12.40 18.02 9.78
CA VAL A 192 -12.45 17.20 8.57
C VAL A 192 -12.53 18.08 7.33
N MET A 193 -11.91 17.64 6.26
CA MET A 193 -12.09 18.24 4.93
C MET A 193 -13.20 17.51 4.19
N ARG A 194 -14.07 18.26 3.47
CA ARG A 194 -15.15 17.68 2.64
C ARG A 194 -15.34 18.44 1.35
N ASN A 195 -15.61 17.69 0.27
CA ASN A 195 -15.90 18.24 -1.06
C ASN A 195 -17.41 18.25 -1.40
N ASP A 196 -18.28 18.41 -0.41
CA ASP A 196 -19.73 18.35 -0.59
C ASP A 196 -20.32 19.55 -1.37
N ARG A 197 -19.66 20.69 -1.38
CA ARG A 197 -20.05 21.88 -2.16
C ARG A 197 -19.68 21.75 -3.62
N LYS A 198 -18.44 21.38 -3.93
CA LYS A 198 -17.89 21.14 -5.27
C LYS A 198 -16.93 19.97 -5.24
N ARG A 199 -16.94 19.14 -6.29
CA ARG A 199 -16.23 17.85 -6.37
C ARG A 199 -14.75 17.91 -5.99
N TYR A 200 -14.05 18.99 -6.31
CA TYR A 200 -12.59 19.12 -6.11
C TYR A 200 -12.22 20.24 -5.13
N ILE A 201 -13.17 20.79 -4.41
CA ILE A 201 -12.91 21.86 -3.44
C ILE A 201 -13.19 21.35 -2.05
N MET A 202 -12.14 21.31 -1.24
CA MET A 202 -12.20 20.84 0.14
C MET A 202 -12.48 21.98 1.11
N ASP A 203 -13.73 22.11 1.54
CA ASP A 203 -14.08 22.97 2.67
C ASP A 203 -13.75 22.27 3.98
N VAL A 204 -13.51 23.00 5.06
CA VAL A 204 -13.23 22.42 6.38
C VAL A 204 -14.44 22.53 7.29
N TYR A 205 -14.69 21.45 8.00
CA TYR A 205 -15.80 21.31 8.93
C TYR A 205 -15.30 20.85 10.30
N ARG A 206 -15.92 21.35 11.35
CA ARG A 206 -15.81 20.82 12.72
C ARG A 206 -16.92 19.80 12.92
N MET A 207 -16.57 18.55 13.21
CA MET A 207 -17.49 17.41 13.32
C MET A 207 -17.51 16.88 14.74
N ASN A 208 -18.72 16.75 15.32
CA ASN A 208 -18.88 16.11 16.62
C ASN A 208 -18.78 14.59 16.49
N VAL A 209 -17.88 13.95 17.25
CA VAL A 209 -17.55 12.53 17.16
C VAL A 209 -18.57 11.61 17.83
N TYR A 210 -19.53 12.16 18.57
CA TYR A 210 -20.58 11.40 19.26
C TYR A 210 -21.91 11.33 18.50
N ASN A 211 -22.18 12.29 17.62
CA ASN A 211 -23.47 12.37 16.92
C ASN A 211 -23.35 12.64 15.39
N GLY A 212 -22.14 12.88 14.87
CA GLY A 212 -21.89 13.14 13.45
C GLY A 212 -22.39 14.51 12.96
N LYS A 213 -22.87 15.37 13.82
CA LYS A 213 -23.21 16.74 13.43
C LYS A 213 -21.95 17.52 13.12
N PHE A 214 -21.95 18.22 12.01
CA PHE A 214 -20.83 19.05 11.60
C PHE A 214 -21.31 20.42 11.13
N PHE A 215 -20.46 21.41 11.31
CA PHE A 215 -20.67 22.76 10.82
C PHE A 215 -19.40 23.24 10.11
N ARG A 216 -19.59 24.05 9.08
CA ARG A 216 -18.48 24.55 8.28
C ARG A 216 -17.64 25.52 9.09
N GLN A 217 -16.35 25.21 9.25
CA GLN A 217 -15.36 26.07 9.90
C GLN A 217 -14.88 27.15 8.92
N ILE A 218 -14.55 26.72 7.67
CA ILE A 218 -14.14 27.63 6.63
C ILE A 218 -14.66 27.17 5.26
N THR A 219 -15.06 28.17 4.45
CA THR A 219 -15.27 27.99 3.01
C THR A 219 -13.96 28.24 2.30
N SER A 220 -13.54 27.31 1.47
CA SER A 220 -12.29 27.44 0.72
C SER A 220 -12.26 28.71 -0.13
N PRO A 221 -11.17 29.49 -0.05
CA PRO A 221 -11.03 30.74 -0.80
C PRO A 221 -10.83 30.55 -2.31
N GLY A 222 -10.69 29.31 -2.76
CA GLY A 222 -10.44 28.94 -4.15
C GLY A 222 -10.51 27.42 -4.33
N PRO A 223 -9.84 26.87 -5.36
CA PRO A 223 -9.77 25.42 -5.61
C PRO A 223 -8.78 24.73 -4.66
N VAL A 224 -9.05 24.79 -3.36
CA VAL A 224 -8.23 24.15 -2.33
C VAL A 224 -8.38 22.65 -2.43
N ILE A 225 -7.26 21.94 -2.54
CA ILE A 225 -7.17 20.50 -2.59
C ILE A 225 -6.67 19.89 -1.26
N SER A 226 -5.93 20.68 -0.46
CA SER A 226 -5.40 20.25 0.84
C SER A 226 -5.31 21.42 1.80
N TRP A 227 -5.50 21.12 3.08
CA TRP A 227 -5.33 22.04 4.20
C TRP A 227 -4.30 21.46 5.16
N ALA A 228 -3.54 22.32 5.82
CA ALA A 228 -2.72 21.95 6.96
C ALA A 228 -3.04 22.87 8.15
N THR A 229 -3.17 22.26 9.31
CA THR A 229 -3.33 22.96 10.60
C THR A 229 -1.99 22.97 11.33
N ASP A 230 -1.84 23.90 12.27
CA ASP A 230 -0.88 23.73 13.34
C ASP A 230 -1.39 22.67 14.37
N ARG A 231 -0.62 22.45 15.45
CA ARG A 231 -0.98 21.45 16.47
C ARG A 231 -2.24 21.83 17.26
N ASP A 232 -2.55 23.12 17.37
CA ASP A 232 -3.76 23.62 18.04
C ASP A 232 -5.01 23.54 17.15
N GLY A 233 -4.87 23.05 15.92
CA GLY A 233 -5.96 22.91 14.96
C GLY A 233 -6.29 24.19 14.19
N VAL A 234 -5.45 25.24 14.31
CA VAL A 234 -5.62 26.45 13.50
C VAL A 234 -5.22 26.19 12.04
N LEU A 235 -6.10 26.52 11.13
CA LEU A 235 -5.85 26.38 9.68
C LEU A 235 -4.81 27.43 9.24
N ARG A 236 -3.57 27.01 9.02
CA ARG A 236 -2.45 27.91 8.69
C ARG A 236 -2.07 27.86 7.20
N LEU A 237 -2.13 26.70 6.57
CA LEU A 237 -1.73 26.51 5.18
C LEU A 237 -2.85 25.89 4.35
N ALA A 238 -2.94 26.30 3.07
CA ALA A 238 -3.76 25.63 2.09
C ALA A 238 -3.03 25.53 0.74
N THR A 239 -3.19 24.38 0.09
CA THR A 239 -2.72 24.11 -1.26
C THR A 239 -3.88 24.25 -2.22
N LEU A 240 -3.75 25.16 -3.18
CA LEU A 240 -4.74 25.40 -4.23
C LEU A 240 -4.19 24.88 -5.55
N GLN A 241 -5.05 24.22 -6.32
CA GLN A 241 -4.72 23.78 -7.65
C GLN A 241 -5.85 24.12 -8.61
N ASP A 242 -5.57 24.99 -9.58
CA ASP A 242 -6.55 25.36 -10.57
C ASP A 242 -6.81 24.22 -11.56
N GLU A 243 -8.04 23.74 -11.58
CA GLU A 243 -8.46 22.67 -12.50
C GLU A 243 -8.46 23.11 -13.96
N GLU A 244 -8.60 24.40 -14.23
CA GLU A 244 -8.63 24.97 -15.57
C GLU A 244 -7.23 25.32 -16.08
N SER A 245 -6.22 25.38 -15.19
CA SER A 245 -4.85 25.69 -15.57
C SER A 245 -4.22 24.57 -16.42
N LEU A 246 -3.69 24.95 -17.58
CA LEU A 246 -2.98 24.04 -18.48
C LEU A 246 -1.61 23.62 -17.92
N SER A 247 -1.03 24.40 -17.02
CA SER A 247 0.31 24.23 -16.46
C SER A 247 0.33 23.43 -15.17
N TYR A 248 -0.83 22.97 -14.64
CA TYR A 248 -0.94 22.38 -13.30
C TYR A 248 -0.33 23.30 -12.23
N GLU A 249 -0.69 24.58 -12.30
CA GLU A 249 -0.22 25.56 -11.31
C GLU A 249 -0.72 25.20 -9.93
N THR A 250 0.21 25.13 -8.98
CA THR A 250 -0.07 24.96 -7.57
C THR A 250 0.29 26.25 -6.85
N LYS A 251 -0.63 26.75 -6.01
CA LYS A 251 -0.44 27.90 -5.14
C LYS A 251 -0.48 27.46 -3.70
N ILE A 252 0.39 28.01 -2.90
CA ILE A 252 0.37 27.83 -1.45
C ILE A 252 -0.01 29.14 -0.81
N ILE A 253 -1.05 29.11 0.01
CA ILE A 253 -1.47 30.25 0.82
C ILE A 253 -1.29 29.98 2.29
N TYR A 254 -0.95 31.00 3.05
CA TYR A 254 -0.62 30.94 4.46
C TYR A 254 -1.21 32.11 5.23
N ARG A 255 -1.48 31.90 6.51
CA ARG A 255 -1.79 32.95 7.51
C ARG A 255 -1.16 32.64 8.85
N ASP A 256 -0.79 33.67 9.62
CA ASP A 256 -0.13 33.50 10.91
C ASP A 256 -1.12 33.14 12.04
N SER A 257 -2.38 33.51 11.91
CA SER A 257 -3.42 33.22 12.92
C SER A 257 -4.81 33.08 12.29
N GLU A 258 -5.78 32.58 13.07
CA GLU A 258 -7.16 32.42 12.62
C GLU A 258 -7.83 33.75 12.22
N ASN A 259 -7.40 34.86 12.80
CA ASN A 259 -7.97 36.17 12.57
C ASN A 259 -7.38 36.92 11.37
N GLU A 260 -6.38 36.34 10.71
CA GLU A 260 -5.72 36.95 9.57
C GLU A 260 -6.20 36.38 8.24
N GLU A 261 -6.08 37.21 7.20
CA GLU A 261 -6.36 36.79 5.83
C GLU A 261 -5.23 35.94 5.26
N PHE A 262 -5.57 34.99 4.40
CA PHE A 262 -4.57 34.20 3.70
C PHE A 262 -3.81 35.04 2.68
N ARG A 263 -2.49 34.92 2.67
CA ARG A 263 -1.58 35.47 1.67
C ARG A 263 -0.92 34.34 0.88
N GLU A 264 -0.67 34.56 -0.40
CA GLU A 264 0.13 33.65 -1.21
C GLU A 264 1.59 33.75 -0.76
N ILE A 265 2.22 32.59 -0.50
CA ILE A 265 3.62 32.51 -0.10
C ILE A 265 4.48 31.77 -1.13
N ASP A 266 3.88 30.96 -2.00
CA ASP A 266 4.62 30.28 -3.05
C ASP A 266 3.70 29.84 -4.20
N ARG A 267 4.34 29.61 -5.36
CA ARG A 267 3.69 29.18 -6.59
C ARG A 267 4.67 28.37 -7.45
N PHE A 268 4.22 27.22 -7.91
CA PHE A 268 5.03 26.39 -8.81
C PHE A 268 4.17 25.72 -9.87
N GLU A 269 4.80 25.36 -10.98
CA GLU A 269 4.16 24.70 -12.12
C GLU A 269 4.61 23.23 -12.23
N GLY A 270 3.69 22.41 -12.72
CA GLY A 270 3.91 20.98 -12.94
C GLY A 270 3.59 20.12 -11.74
N LEU A 271 3.13 18.89 -12.01
CA LEU A 271 2.66 17.93 -10.98
C LEU A 271 3.75 17.43 -10.03
N GLN A 272 5.01 17.53 -10.45
CA GLN A 272 6.14 16.95 -9.74
C GLN A 272 7.17 17.97 -9.25
N ASN A 273 6.86 19.25 -9.30
CA ASN A 273 7.69 20.31 -8.74
C ASN A 273 6.95 20.93 -7.57
N GLY A 274 7.65 21.15 -6.49
CA GLY A 274 7.10 21.88 -5.37
C GLY A 274 7.52 21.32 -4.02
N TRP A 275 6.75 21.70 -3.03
CA TRP A 275 6.89 21.23 -1.67
C TRP A 275 5.53 20.96 -1.05
N GLY A 276 5.53 20.12 0.00
CA GLY A 276 4.36 19.81 0.81
C GLY A 276 4.69 19.88 2.29
N ALA A 277 3.80 20.46 3.09
CA ALA A 277 3.95 20.51 4.54
C ALA A 277 3.81 19.13 5.17
N ILE A 278 4.73 18.77 6.09
CA ILE A 278 4.73 17.51 6.82
C ILE A 278 4.65 17.67 8.33
N GLY A 279 4.91 18.86 8.88
CA GLY A 279 4.85 19.14 10.31
C GLY A 279 5.23 20.57 10.62
N TRP A 280 5.09 20.96 11.87
CA TRP A 280 5.52 22.24 12.39
C TRP A 280 6.70 22.03 13.33
N ASP A 281 7.60 23.03 13.41
CA ASP A 281 8.63 23.05 14.42
C ASP A 281 8.02 23.19 15.83
N GLU A 282 8.81 23.00 16.87
CA GLU A 282 8.35 23.03 18.26
C GLU A 282 7.64 24.35 18.63
N ASN A 283 8.05 25.46 18.03
CA ASN A 283 7.49 26.78 18.28
C ASN A 283 6.25 27.10 17.40
N GLN A 284 5.92 26.24 16.42
CA GLN A 284 4.87 26.48 15.44
C GLN A 284 5.08 27.74 14.57
N GLU A 285 6.35 28.12 14.39
CA GLU A 285 6.74 29.29 13.57
C GLU A 285 7.18 28.87 12.18
N LYS A 286 7.89 27.74 12.05
CA LYS A 286 8.38 27.19 10.78
C LYS A 286 7.72 25.87 10.45
N VAL A 287 7.75 25.52 9.17
CA VAL A 287 7.06 24.32 8.64
C VAL A 287 8.11 23.37 8.08
N TYR A 288 8.15 22.15 8.60
CA TYR A 288 8.88 21.08 7.93
C TYR A 288 8.16 20.72 6.62
N VAL A 289 8.91 20.64 5.56
CA VAL A 289 8.39 20.36 4.21
C VAL A 289 9.21 19.26 3.53
N THR A 290 8.55 18.47 2.70
CA THR A 290 9.24 17.74 1.63
C THR A 290 9.34 18.64 0.43
N SER A 291 10.52 18.81 -0.16
CA SER A 291 10.73 19.70 -1.29
C SER A 291 11.66 19.08 -2.34
N ASN A 292 11.28 19.21 -3.61
CA ASN A 292 12.18 18.92 -4.75
C ASN A 292 12.42 20.13 -5.64
N LEU A 293 12.23 21.33 -5.11
CA LEU A 293 12.55 22.57 -5.83
C LEU A 293 14.05 22.65 -6.10
N GLY A 294 14.40 22.83 -7.38
CA GLY A 294 15.79 22.91 -7.83
C GLY A 294 16.56 21.58 -7.84
N ARG A 295 15.92 20.44 -7.51
CA ARG A 295 16.55 19.11 -7.44
C ARG A 295 15.69 18.02 -8.08
N ASP A 296 16.27 16.85 -8.33
CA ASP A 296 15.56 15.71 -8.93
C ASP A 296 14.75 14.93 -7.89
N THR A 297 15.32 14.70 -6.71
CA THR A 297 14.71 13.95 -5.60
C THR A 297 14.12 14.86 -4.54
N TYR A 298 13.15 14.37 -3.77
CA TYR A 298 12.65 15.06 -2.59
C TYR A 298 13.65 15.04 -1.44
N ALA A 299 13.74 16.15 -0.71
CA ALA A 299 14.49 16.32 0.51
C ALA A 299 13.61 16.90 1.62
N ILE A 300 14.06 16.84 2.88
CA ILE A 300 13.40 17.55 3.99
C ILE A 300 14.00 18.94 4.12
N GLY A 301 13.14 19.95 4.14
CA GLY A 301 13.48 21.33 4.41
C GLY A 301 12.66 21.92 5.55
N LEU A 302 13.10 23.05 6.05
CA LEU A 302 12.41 23.86 7.05
C LEU A 302 12.05 25.21 6.42
N LEU A 303 10.78 25.41 6.11
CA LEU A 303 10.25 26.61 5.49
C LEU A 303 9.98 27.70 6.54
N ASP A 304 10.48 28.91 6.31
CA ASP A 304 9.98 30.11 6.96
C ASP A 304 8.82 30.70 6.13
N PRO A 305 7.58 30.64 6.61
CA PRO A 305 6.42 31.09 5.83
C PRO A 305 6.34 32.62 5.67
N ASN A 306 7.19 33.38 6.37
CA ASN A 306 7.26 34.84 6.28
C ASN A 306 8.19 35.31 5.16
N THR A 307 9.29 34.59 4.94
CA THR A 307 10.24 34.90 3.88
C THR A 307 10.07 34.05 2.62
N GLY A 308 9.48 32.85 2.77
CA GLY A 308 9.38 31.83 1.73
C GLY A 308 10.66 31.01 1.55
N ASP A 309 11.68 31.24 2.40
CA ASP A 309 12.96 30.51 2.33
C ASP A 309 12.80 29.09 2.90
N ILE A 310 13.41 28.12 2.22
CA ILE A 310 13.49 26.74 2.68
C ILE A 310 14.96 26.40 2.99
N GLU A 311 15.25 26.15 4.23
CA GLU A 311 16.55 25.66 4.69
C GLU A 311 16.58 24.12 4.60
N ASP A 312 17.62 23.54 3.99
CA ASP A 312 17.76 22.09 3.89
C ASP A 312 18.06 21.48 5.27
N VAL A 313 17.21 20.52 5.67
CA VAL A 313 17.39 19.71 6.89
C VAL A 313 18.11 18.40 6.56
N PHE A 314 17.67 17.72 5.52
CA PHE A 314 18.29 16.47 5.08
C PHE A 314 17.96 16.16 3.61
N GLU A 315 18.99 15.79 2.87
CA GLU A 315 18.93 15.26 1.51
C GLU A 315 19.70 13.94 1.44
N ALA A 316 19.15 12.95 0.78
CA ALA A 316 19.83 11.68 0.52
C ALA A 316 20.33 11.63 -0.93
N GLU A 317 21.60 11.26 -1.13
CA GLU A 317 22.17 11.15 -2.46
C GLU A 317 21.46 10.04 -3.26
N GLY A 318 20.88 10.39 -4.42
CA GLY A 318 20.23 9.46 -5.32
C GLY A 318 18.95 8.80 -4.80
N ALA A 319 18.39 9.26 -3.67
CA ALA A 319 17.18 8.69 -3.07
C ALA A 319 16.17 9.76 -2.69
N GLU A 320 14.89 9.41 -2.71
CA GLU A 320 13.83 10.32 -2.28
C GLU A 320 13.62 10.26 -0.76
N VAL A 321 13.51 11.44 -0.17
CA VAL A 321 13.20 11.62 1.24
C VAL A 321 11.82 12.26 1.37
N THR A 322 10.82 11.47 1.70
CA THR A 322 9.42 11.92 1.68
C THR A 322 8.74 11.93 3.04
N ASN A 323 9.41 11.46 4.09
CA ASN A 323 8.78 11.34 5.41
C ASN A 323 9.75 11.63 6.56
N MET A 324 9.21 12.28 7.59
CA MET A 324 9.86 12.57 8.85
C MET A 324 8.89 12.29 10.00
N GLY A 325 9.36 11.63 11.03
CA GLY A 325 8.57 11.37 12.24
C GLY A 325 8.69 12.50 13.24
N PHE A 326 7.60 12.78 13.94
CA PHE A 326 7.52 13.80 14.98
C PHE A 326 6.86 13.24 16.24
N THR A 327 7.18 13.82 17.40
CA THR A 327 6.37 13.70 18.61
C THR A 327 5.10 14.55 18.47
N ASP A 328 4.16 14.40 19.39
CA ASP A 328 2.96 15.23 19.42
C ASP A 328 3.29 16.72 19.66
N ASP A 329 4.39 17.00 20.36
CA ASP A 329 4.89 18.36 20.60
C ASP A 329 5.70 18.94 19.42
N GLY A 330 5.84 18.18 18.32
CA GLY A 330 6.52 18.63 17.10
C GLY A 330 8.03 18.44 17.13
N GLU A 331 8.60 17.78 18.16
CA GLU A 331 10.02 17.44 18.15
C GLU A 331 10.30 16.42 17.03
N PRO A 332 11.26 16.68 16.12
CA PRO A 332 11.59 15.73 15.07
C PRO A 332 12.29 14.49 15.64
N ILE A 333 11.78 13.31 15.29
CA ILE A 333 12.32 12.02 15.73
C ILE A 333 13.40 11.56 14.76
N THR A 334 13.03 11.36 13.49
CA THR A 334 13.92 10.80 12.48
C THR A 334 13.37 11.00 11.08
N VAL A 335 14.26 11.13 10.13
CA VAL A 335 13.95 11.04 8.70
C VAL A 335 14.17 9.60 8.24
N VAL A 336 13.18 9.02 7.58
CA VAL A 336 13.28 7.67 6.99
C VAL A 336 13.30 7.80 5.48
N TYR A 337 14.30 7.20 4.85
CA TYR A 337 14.44 7.17 3.39
C TYR A 337 14.83 5.77 2.93
N ARG A 338 14.75 5.53 1.64
CA ARG A 338 15.21 4.29 1.03
C ARG A 338 16.27 4.64 0.00
N ASP A 339 17.44 4.12 0.19
CA ASP A 339 18.44 4.07 -0.86
C ASP A 339 17.90 3.20 -2.00
N ILE A 340 18.28 3.50 -3.25
CA ILE A 340 17.69 3.01 -4.50
C ILE A 340 17.38 1.51 -4.50
N ASN A 341 18.17 0.69 -3.80
CA ASN A 341 18.06 -0.75 -3.81
C ASN A 341 18.12 -1.39 -2.42
N THR A 342 17.79 -0.67 -1.35
CA THR A 342 18.12 -1.19 -0.02
C THR A 342 16.95 -1.17 0.95
N LYS A 343 17.26 -1.67 2.14
CA LYS A 343 16.45 -1.58 3.35
C LYS A 343 16.19 -0.13 3.70
N PRO A 344 15.13 0.18 4.45
CA PRO A 344 14.93 1.52 5.00
C PRO A 344 16.18 2.03 5.72
N GLN A 345 16.60 3.21 5.37
CA GLN A 345 17.69 3.94 6.02
C GLN A 345 17.10 5.03 6.91
N ARG A 346 17.93 5.51 7.84
CA ARG A 346 17.49 6.50 8.80
C ARG A 346 18.55 7.59 8.99
N HIS A 347 18.06 8.84 9.01
CA HIS A 347 18.86 9.97 9.46
C HIS A 347 18.25 10.51 10.76
N TYR A 348 19.09 10.73 11.76
CA TYR A 348 18.68 11.26 13.06
C TYR A 348 18.87 12.77 13.10
N VAL A 349 17.83 13.48 13.46
CA VAL A 349 17.86 14.94 13.57
C VAL A 349 18.43 15.37 14.92
N ASN A 350 18.29 14.53 15.94
CA ASN A 350 18.84 14.78 17.27
C ASN A 350 19.37 13.51 17.96
N ASP A 351 20.25 13.67 18.93
CA ASP A 351 20.91 12.59 19.66
C ASP A 351 19.97 11.88 20.65
N LYS A 352 18.92 12.53 21.16
CA LYS A 352 17.93 11.91 22.07
C LYS A 352 17.28 10.70 21.40
N TRP A 353 16.72 10.91 20.23
CA TRP A 353 16.03 9.86 19.49
C TRP A 353 16.98 8.84 18.88
N LYS A 354 18.17 9.27 18.45
CA LYS A 354 19.23 8.37 18.03
C LYS A 354 19.55 7.33 19.11
N ASN A 355 19.87 7.79 20.32
CA ASN A 355 20.22 6.89 21.42
C ASN A 355 19.09 5.95 21.81
N ILE A 356 17.85 6.42 21.81
CA ILE A 356 16.68 5.58 22.12
C ILE A 356 16.51 4.48 21.06
N ILE A 357 16.54 4.83 19.79
CA ILE A 357 16.27 3.91 18.70
C ILE A 357 17.40 2.89 18.55
N GLU A 358 18.67 3.31 18.60
CA GLU A 358 19.83 2.40 18.55
C GLU A 358 19.85 1.43 19.74
N MET A 359 19.46 1.88 20.93
CA MET A 359 19.29 1.00 22.09
C MET A 359 18.20 -0.07 21.82
N LEU A 360 17.05 0.32 21.24
CA LEU A 360 15.94 -0.58 20.93
C LEU A 360 16.31 -1.56 19.82
N GLU A 361 17.00 -1.12 18.77
CA GLU A 361 17.52 -1.97 17.70
C GLU A 361 18.52 -3.00 18.26
N GLY A 362 19.41 -2.59 19.14
CA GLY A 362 20.32 -3.50 19.83
C GLY A 362 19.60 -4.53 20.72
N ALA A 363 18.59 -4.08 21.47
CA ALA A 363 17.81 -4.97 22.34
C ALA A 363 16.98 -5.99 21.54
N LEU A 364 16.45 -5.61 20.37
CA LEU A 364 15.64 -6.46 19.48
C LEU A 364 16.47 -7.23 18.45
N GLN A 365 17.78 -7.00 18.41
CA GLN A 365 18.70 -7.62 17.43
C GLN A 365 18.22 -7.46 15.97
N THR A 366 17.82 -6.25 15.62
CA THR A 366 17.32 -5.90 14.29
C THR A 366 18.02 -4.64 13.77
N ASP A 367 18.11 -4.53 12.44
CA ASP A 367 18.68 -3.35 11.77
C ASP A 367 17.69 -2.17 11.71
N TYR A 368 16.41 -2.41 12.00
CA TYR A 368 15.37 -1.39 11.87
C TYR A 368 14.21 -1.61 12.81
N VAL A 369 13.93 -0.62 13.65
CA VAL A 369 12.75 -0.54 14.52
C VAL A 369 11.91 0.67 14.12
N GLY A 370 10.66 0.45 13.72
CA GLY A 370 9.69 1.52 13.50
C GLY A 370 8.95 1.87 14.79
N ILE A 371 8.64 3.16 15.01
CA ILE A 371 7.69 3.59 16.05
C ILE A 371 6.31 3.62 15.38
N ALA A 372 5.45 2.66 15.74
CA ALA A 372 4.12 2.53 15.18
C ALA A 372 3.09 3.44 15.89
N SER A 373 3.30 3.69 17.18
CA SER A 373 2.46 4.58 18.00
C SER A 373 3.19 5.00 19.27
N MET A 374 2.84 6.15 19.81
CA MET A 374 3.42 6.68 21.04
C MET A 374 2.31 7.33 21.87
N SER A 375 2.41 7.28 23.22
CA SER A 375 1.54 8.04 24.11
C SER A 375 1.91 9.53 24.10
N ASP A 376 0.97 10.43 24.40
CA ASP A 376 1.18 11.87 24.34
C ASP A 376 2.33 12.33 25.29
N ASP A 377 2.56 11.62 26.39
CA ASP A 377 3.66 11.84 27.33
C ASP A 377 5.01 11.21 26.92
N GLU A 378 5.08 10.56 25.75
CA GLU A 378 6.21 9.81 25.21
C GLU A 378 6.73 8.65 26.10
N MET A 379 5.99 8.29 27.14
CA MET A 379 6.45 7.26 28.08
C MET A 379 6.23 5.85 27.59
N LYS A 380 5.30 5.63 26.67
CA LYS A 380 5.04 4.33 26.05
C LYS A 380 5.08 4.41 24.54
N MET A 381 5.72 3.42 23.93
CA MET A 381 5.84 3.33 22.47
C MET A 381 5.48 1.92 22.00
N VAL A 382 4.65 1.82 21.00
CA VAL A 382 4.49 0.59 20.21
C VAL A 382 5.55 0.59 19.12
N LEU A 383 6.38 -0.43 19.13
CA LEU A 383 7.44 -0.64 18.15
C LEU A 383 7.00 -1.68 17.13
N SER A 384 7.43 -1.50 15.89
CA SER A 384 7.26 -2.47 14.81
C SER A 384 8.60 -2.94 14.29
N VAL A 385 8.74 -4.26 14.14
CA VAL A 385 9.92 -4.91 13.56
C VAL A 385 9.45 -5.78 12.41
N GLY A 386 9.98 -5.57 11.21
CA GLY A 386 9.64 -6.34 10.04
C GLY A 386 10.79 -6.37 9.04
N SER A 387 10.72 -7.30 8.09
CA SER A 387 11.69 -7.41 7.00
C SER A 387 11.01 -7.94 5.74
N ASP A 388 11.79 -8.27 4.72
CA ASP A 388 11.33 -9.00 3.53
C ASP A 388 10.84 -10.42 3.83
N THR A 389 11.35 -11.05 4.90
CA THR A 389 10.98 -12.40 5.34
C THR A 389 10.08 -12.42 6.57
N ASN A 390 10.05 -11.33 7.36
CA ASN A 390 9.22 -11.20 8.57
C ASN A 390 8.00 -10.30 8.29
N PRO A 391 6.76 -10.82 8.35
CA PRO A 391 5.56 -10.03 8.13
C PRO A 391 5.33 -8.92 9.16
N GLY A 392 5.99 -8.97 10.31
CA GLY A 392 5.99 -7.94 11.33
C GLY A 392 5.68 -8.46 12.73
N ASP A 393 6.43 -7.95 13.68
CA ASP A 393 6.26 -8.16 15.12
C ASP A 393 6.06 -6.82 15.80
N TYR A 394 5.28 -6.81 16.88
CA TYR A 394 5.03 -5.62 17.67
C TYR A 394 5.51 -5.80 19.10
N TYR A 395 6.09 -4.73 19.65
CA TYR A 395 6.57 -4.64 21.01
C TYR A 395 6.05 -3.38 21.69
N LEU A 396 5.88 -3.41 23.00
CA LEU A 396 5.64 -2.22 23.80
C LEU A 396 6.92 -1.90 24.58
N TYR A 397 7.42 -0.70 24.40
CA TYR A 397 8.48 -0.13 25.21
C TYR A 397 7.89 0.86 26.21
N ASP A 398 8.11 0.62 27.50
CA ASP A 398 7.75 1.50 28.61
C ASP A 398 9.04 2.18 29.11
N ARG A 399 9.22 3.46 28.74
CA ARG A 399 10.39 4.25 29.13
C ARG A 399 10.50 4.43 30.63
N GLY A 400 9.37 4.60 31.33
CA GLY A 400 9.36 4.79 32.79
C GLY A 400 9.89 3.58 33.54
N LYS A 401 9.66 2.38 33.02
CA LYS A 401 10.15 1.12 33.58
C LYS A 401 11.42 0.62 32.91
N ASN A 402 11.83 1.25 31.81
CA ASN A 402 12.87 0.75 30.90
C ASN A 402 12.67 -0.73 30.56
N SER A 403 11.45 -1.07 30.16
CA SER A 403 11.05 -2.45 29.87
C SER A 403 10.50 -2.59 28.48
N LEU A 404 10.86 -3.70 27.83
CA LEU A 404 10.43 -4.07 26.49
C LEU A 404 9.64 -5.38 26.59
N ALA A 405 8.42 -5.38 26.04
CA ALA A 405 7.55 -6.56 26.06
C ALA A 405 6.96 -6.85 24.67
N TYR A 406 6.89 -8.12 24.31
CA TYR A 406 6.30 -8.57 23.07
C TYR A 406 4.76 -8.43 23.12
N LEU A 407 4.17 -7.80 22.12
CA LEU A 407 2.72 -7.62 21.98
C LEU A 407 2.07 -8.68 21.09
N GLY A 408 2.76 -9.07 20.03
CA GLY A 408 2.24 -10.03 19.07
C GLY A 408 2.87 -9.87 17.69
N SER A 409 2.52 -10.79 16.79
CA SER A 409 2.96 -10.78 15.39
C SER A 409 1.78 -10.57 14.45
N VAL A 410 2.04 -9.99 13.30
CA VAL A 410 1.10 -9.88 12.17
C VAL A 410 0.64 -11.27 11.75
N ARG A 411 1.59 -12.20 11.56
CA ARG A 411 1.34 -13.60 11.16
C ARG A 411 2.24 -14.56 11.96
N PRO A 412 1.89 -14.90 13.21
CA PRO A 412 2.74 -15.70 14.09
C PRO A 412 2.97 -17.15 13.60
N TRP A 413 2.23 -17.59 12.60
CA TRP A 413 2.38 -18.90 11.96
C TRP A 413 3.42 -18.92 10.83
N ILE A 414 3.94 -17.76 10.41
CA ILE A 414 5.01 -17.64 9.43
C ILE A 414 6.34 -17.60 10.17
N ASP A 415 7.18 -18.60 9.95
CA ASP A 415 8.57 -18.59 10.41
C ASP A 415 9.42 -17.83 9.38
N PRO A 416 10.02 -16.69 9.72
CA PRO A 416 10.88 -15.92 8.82
C PRO A 416 12.02 -16.71 8.18
N LYS A 417 12.49 -17.78 8.87
CA LYS A 417 13.57 -18.64 8.38
C LYS A 417 13.18 -19.52 7.19
N THR A 418 11.87 -19.71 6.98
CA THR A 418 11.33 -20.48 5.87
C THR A 418 10.93 -19.60 4.67
N MET A 419 11.05 -18.28 4.81
CA MET A 419 10.70 -17.32 3.78
C MET A 419 11.91 -16.98 2.89
N ALA A 420 11.63 -16.66 1.64
CA ALA A 420 12.63 -16.35 0.63
C ALA A 420 13.14 -14.90 0.75
N PRO A 421 14.46 -14.65 0.88
CA PRO A 421 14.99 -13.30 0.90
C PRO A 421 14.75 -12.55 -0.41
N MET A 422 14.35 -11.29 -0.31
CA MET A 422 14.19 -10.38 -1.41
C MET A 422 15.53 -9.66 -1.67
N LYS A 423 16.11 -9.86 -2.88
CA LYS A 423 17.37 -9.27 -3.27
C LYS A 423 17.16 -8.14 -4.25
N PRO A 424 17.75 -6.96 -4.03
CA PRO A 424 17.76 -5.91 -5.04
C PRO A 424 18.62 -6.31 -6.23
N PHE A 425 18.26 -5.81 -7.40
CA PHE A 425 19.06 -5.91 -8.61
C PHE A 425 18.96 -4.63 -9.44
N SER A 426 19.91 -4.43 -10.32
CA SER A 426 19.86 -3.42 -11.38
C SER A 426 20.56 -3.94 -12.63
N PHE A 427 20.16 -3.42 -13.79
CA PHE A 427 20.79 -3.71 -15.07
C PHE A 427 20.66 -2.49 -15.99
N GLU A 428 21.46 -2.45 -17.05
CA GLU A 428 21.33 -1.48 -18.12
C GLU A 428 20.34 -2.00 -19.18
N ALA A 429 19.27 -1.25 -19.42
CA ALA A 429 18.34 -1.52 -20.52
C ALA A 429 19.03 -1.31 -21.87
N ARG A 430 18.43 -1.78 -22.95
CA ARG A 430 18.94 -1.70 -24.34
C ARG A 430 19.30 -0.29 -24.82
N ASP A 431 18.74 0.72 -24.20
CA ASP A 431 18.97 2.15 -24.50
C ASP A 431 19.93 2.83 -23.50
N GLY A 432 20.49 2.07 -22.55
CA GLY A 432 21.46 2.54 -21.56
C GLY A 432 20.85 3.15 -20.30
N GLU A 433 19.52 3.12 -20.12
CA GLU A 433 18.89 3.52 -18.85
C GLU A 433 19.08 2.41 -17.80
N THR A 434 19.44 2.79 -16.56
CA THR A 434 19.54 1.84 -15.45
C THR A 434 18.16 1.51 -14.90
N ILE A 435 17.81 0.24 -14.91
CA ILE A 435 16.55 -0.28 -14.38
C ILE A 435 16.81 -1.02 -13.07
N TYR A 436 15.88 -0.85 -12.12
CA TYR A 436 15.98 -1.37 -10.77
C TYR A 436 14.85 -2.35 -10.46
N GLY A 437 15.04 -3.20 -9.45
CA GLY A 437 13.99 -4.09 -9.01
C GLY A 437 14.38 -4.98 -7.86
N PHE A 438 13.50 -5.93 -7.55
CA PHE A 438 13.70 -6.93 -6.52
C PHE A 438 13.44 -8.33 -7.06
N LEU A 439 14.33 -9.25 -6.71
CA LEU A 439 14.25 -10.66 -7.07
C LEU A 439 14.10 -11.50 -5.80
N THR A 440 13.04 -12.30 -5.75
CA THR A 440 12.82 -13.28 -4.67
C THR A 440 12.96 -14.67 -5.25
N VAL A 441 13.99 -15.39 -4.79
CA VAL A 441 14.36 -16.73 -5.30
C VAL A 441 13.98 -17.78 -4.25
N PRO A 442 13.39 -18.93 -4.65
CA PRO A 442 13.06 -20.02 -3.75
C PRO A 442 14.23 -20.44 -2.86
N VAL A 443 13.95 -20.71 -1.57
CA VAL A 443 14.99 -21.09 -0.59
C VAL A 443 15.57 -22.47 -0.87
N ASP A 444 14.80 -23.39 -1.44
CA ASP A 444 15.15 -24.78 -1.73
C ASP A 444 15.83 -24.98 -3.08
N GLY A 445 16.00 -23.91 -3.88
CA GLY A 445 16.62 -23.96 -5.19
C GLY A 445 18.12 -23.67 -5.17
N ASN A 446 18.80 -24.06 -6.25
CA ASN A 446 20.19 -23.65 -6.50
C ASN A 446 20.28 -22.21 -7.01
N GLY A 447 19.14 -21.51 -7.17
CA GLY A 447 19.05 -20.16 -7.70
C GLY A 447 19.29 -20.04 -9.21
N LYS A 448 19.25 -21.17 -9.96
CA LYS A 448 19.55 -21.22 -11.38
C LYS A 448 18.48 -21.95 -12.16
N ASP A 449 18.30 -21.51 -13.39
CA ASP A 449 17.36 -22.10 -14.36
C ASP A 449 15.96 -22.30 -13.75
N LEU A 450 15.47 -21.28 -13.04
CA LEU A 450 14.19 -21.34 -12.34
C LEU A 450 13.05 -20.92 -13.26
N PRO A 451 11.86 -21.49 -13.10
CA PRO A 451 10.66 -20.89 -13.69
C PRO A 451 10.44 -19.51 -13.08
N LEU A 452 10.20 -18.50 -13.94
CA LEU A 452 10.12 -17.08 -13.56
C LEU A 452 8.70 -16.54 -13.65
N ILE A 453 8.27 -15.82 -12.63
CA ILE A 453 7.10 -14.94 -12.66
C ILE A 453 7.60 -13.50 -12.69
N LEU A 454 7.46 -12.83 -13.83
CA LEU A 454 7.65 -11.39 -13.95
C LEU A 454 6.41 -10.69 -13.41
N ASN A 455 6.57 -9.85 -12.40
CA ASN A 455 5.47 -9.18 -11.70
C ASN A 455 5.60 -7.64 -11.76
N PRO A 456 5.20 -7.00 -12.87
CA PRO A 456 5.16 -5.55 -12.97
C PRO A 456 4.07 -4.97 -12.07
N HIS A 457 4.43 -3.94 -11.29
CA HIS A 457 3.49 -3.24 -10.41
C HIS A 457 2.46 -2.41 -11.17
N GLY A 458 1.38 -2.05 -10.50
CA GLY A 458 0.36 -1.13 -10.99
C GLY A 458 0.79 0.34 -10.85
N GLY A 459 -0.09 1.23 -11.21
CA GLY A 459 0.14 2.68 -11.17
C GLY A 459 0.05 3.28 -12.58
N PRO A 460 1.14 3.48 -13.34
CA PRO A 460 2.54 3.15 -13.06
C PRO A 460 3.34 4.26 -12.37
N PHE A 461 2.95 5.54 -12.61
CA PHE A 461 3.73 6.71 -12.23
C PHE A 461 3.68 6.97 -10.73
N GLY A 462 4.84 7.24 -10.13
CA GLY A 462 4.98 7.50 -8.70
C GLY A 462 4.78 6.29 -7.78
N VAL A 463 4.57 5.09 -8.34
CA VAL A 463 4.46 3.81 -7.61
C VAL A 463 5.74 3.03 -7.77
N GLN A 464 6.12 2.25 -6.75
CA GLN A 464 7.30 1.38 -6.78
C GLN A 464 7.10 0.14 -5.91
N ASP A 465 7.79 -0.93 -6.28
CA ASP A 465 8.04 -2.03 -5.38
C ASP A 465 9.16 -1.65 -4.40
N VAL A 466 9.03 -2.11 -3.16
CA VAL A 466 9.98 -1.80 -2.09
C VAL A 466 10.36 -3.05 -1.31
N TRP A 467 11.55 -3.05 -0.72
CA TRP A 467 12.01 -4.12 0.15
C TRP A 467 11.14 -4.23 1.40
N ARG A 468 10.33 -5.27 1.46
CA ARG A 468 9.43 -5.62 2.59
C ARG A 468 8.84 -6.99 2.40
N PHE A 469 8.24 -7.57 3.45
CA PHE A 469 7.42 -8.78 3.32
C PHE A 469 6.25 -8.53 2.35
N ASN A 470 6.17 -9.38 1.33
CA ASN A 470 5.05 -9.42 0.40
C ASN A 470 4.50 -10.84 0.37
N ALA A 471 3.26 -11.03 0.83
CA ALA A 471 2.62 -12.34 0.95
C ALA A 471 2.50 -13.07 -0.39
N GLU A 472 2.23 -12.35 -1.48
CA GLU A 472 2.11 -12.88 -2.83
C GLU A 472 3.45 -13.37 -3.37
N THR A 473 4.48 -12.52 -3.29
CA THR A 473 5.83 -12.86 -3.69
C THR A 473 6.37 -14.05 -2.90
N GLN A 474 6.16 -14.05 -1.58
CA GLN A 474 6.56 -15.15 -0.71
C GLN A 474 5.81 -16.44 -1.01
N PHE A 475 4.51 -16.35 -1.33
CA PHE A 475 3.72 -17.50 -1.73
C PHE A 475 4.29 -18.13 -3.00
N PHE A 476 4.50 -17.37 -4.07
CA PHE A 476 5.01 -17.91 -5.33
C PHE A 476 6.45 -18.43 -5.19
N ALA A 477 7.31 -17.73 -4.44
CA ALA A 477 8.66 -18.23 -4.14
C ALA A 477 8.61 -19.55 -3.36
N ASN A 478 7.72 -19.67 -2.37
CA ASN A 478 7.52 -20.95 -1.65
C ASN A 478 7.02 -22.07 -2.57
N GLN A 479 6.26 -21.75 -3.63
CA GLN A 479 5.82 -22.75 -4.63
C GLN A 479 6.95 -23.17 -5.61
N GLY A 480 8.10 -22.50 -5.60
CA GLY A 480 9.27 -22.86 -6.40
C GLY A 480 9.54 -21.95 -7.58
N TYR A 481 8.88 -20.80 -7.67
CA TYR A 481 9.08 -19.81 -8.74
C TYR A 481 10.05 -18.71 -8.30
N ALA A 482 10.94 -18.27 -9.17
CA ALA A 482 11.58 -16.97 -9.02
C ALA A 482 10.54 -15.88 -9.29
N VAL A 483 10.46 -14.86 -8.45
CA VAL A 483 9.54 -13.72 -8.63
C VAL A 483 10.37 -12.45 -8.82
N MET A 484 10.17 -11.80 -9.97
CA MET A 484 10.90 -10.59 -10.35
C MET A 484 9.94 -9.39 -10.36
N GLN A 485 10.18 -8.46 -9.46
CA GLN A 485 9.46 -7.17 -9.37
C GLN A 485 10.37 -6.09 -9.96
N VAL A 486 9.93 -5.46 -11.04
CA VAL A 486 10.72 -4.46 -11.78
C VAL A 486 10.17 -3.08 -11.54
N ASN A 487 11.01 -2.18 -11.04
CA ASN A 487 10.74 -0.75 -11.00
C ASN A 487 11.21 -0.14 -12.34
N PHE A 488 10.41 -0.34 -13.38
CA PHE A 488 10.65 0.16 -14.74
C PHE A 488 10.61 1.70 -14.77
N ARG A 489 11.14 2.32 -15.84
CA ARG A 489 11.05 3.79 -16.00
C ARG A 489 9.61 4.27 -15.84
N GLY A 490 9.40 5.36 -15.13
CA GLY A 490 8.08 5.82 -14.70
C GLY A 490 7.76 5.48 -13.25
N SER A 491 8.48 4.52 -12.62
CA SER A 491 8.31 4.21 -11.20
C SER A 491 8.74 5.37 -10.32
N GLY A 492 8.12 5.50 -9.14
CA GLY A 492 8.49 6.46 -8.11
C GLY A 492 9.73 6.06 -7.31
N GLY A 493 10.23 6.98 -6.48
CA GLY A 493 11.34 6.73 -5.56
C GLY A 493 12.74 6.92 -6.15
N TYR A 494 12.83 7.19 -7.45
CA TYR A 494 14.09 7.35 -8.20
C TYR A 494 14.29 8.76 -8.78
N GLY A 495 13.56 9.73 -8.26
CA GLY A 495 13.57 11.12 -8.71
C GLY A 495 12.59 11.38 -9.87
N LYS A 496 12.28 12.67 -10.06
CA LYS A 496 11.31 13.10 -11.08
C LYS A 496 11.77 12.85 -12.52
N ARG A 497 13.09 12.78 -12.78
CA ARG A 497 13.62 12.40 -14.10
C ARG A 497 13.19 10.98 -14.46
N TYR A 498 13.38 10.03 -13.53
CA TYR A 498 13.06 8.62 -13.75
C TYR A 498 11.57 8.41 -13.99
N GLU A 499 10.72 9.12 -13.27
CA GLU A 499 9.28 9.08 -13.51
C GLU A 499 8.91 9.70 -14.87
N ARG A 500 9.46 10.87 -15.22
CA ARG A 500 9.14 11.60 -16.44
C ARG A 500 9.55 10.90 -17.73
N ILE A 501 10.67 10.17 -17.76
CA ILE A 501 11.07 9.38 -18.93
C ILE A 501 10.10 8.25 -19.26
N GLY A 502 9.21 7.87 -18.32
CA GLY A 502 8.10 6.95 -18.53
C GLY A 502 6.85 7.59 -19.17
N TYR A 503 6.74 8.93 -19.19
CA TYR A 503 5.54 9.58 -19.73
C TYR A 503 5.39 9.32 -21.22
N LYS A 504 4.16 8.94 -21.61
CA LYS A 504 3.81 8.53 -22.98
C LYS A 504 4.63 7.34 -23.52
N ARG A 505 5.11 6.46 -22.61
CA ARG A 505 5.93 5.29 -22.96
C ARG A 505 5.27 3.94 -22.66
N TRP A 506 3.98 3.94 -22.40
CA TRP A 506 3.21 2.71 -22.24
C TRP A 506 3.31 1.85 -23.53
N GLY A 507 3.72 0.58 -23.38
CA GLY A 507 3.92 -0.35 -24.49
C GLY A 507 5.11 -0.03 -25.41
N LEU A 508 5.94 0.92 -25.02
CA LEU A 508 7.21 1.29 -25.64
C LEU A 508 8.35 0.98 -24.66
N GLU A 509 9.21 1.96 -24.38
CA GLU A 509 10.39 1.75 -23.53
C GLU A 509 10.07 1.20 -22.14
N MET A 510 8.89 1.52 -21.56
CA MET A 510 8.44 0.91 -20.30
C MET A 510 8.20 -0.60 -20.44
N GLN A 511 7.76 -1.07 -21.62
CA GLN A 511 7.60 -2.50 -21.90
C GLN A 511 8.93 -3.13 -22.27
N ASP A 512 9.81 -2.38 -22.94
CA ASP A 512 11.17 -2.80 -23.24
C ASP A 512 11.97 -3.09 -21.97
N ASP A 513 11.83 -2.24 -20.91
CA ASP A 513 12.45 -2.47 -19.60
C ASP A 513 12.07 -3.82 -19.00
N LEU A 514 10.78 -4.21 -19.12
CA LEU A 514 10.29 -5.51 -18.64
C LEU A 514 10.84 -6.68 -19.45
N THR A 515 10.92 -6.51 -20.78
CA THR A 515 11.52 -7.50 -21.68
C THR A 515 13.01 -7.68 -21.38
N ASP A 516 13.75 -6.58 -21.20
CA ASP A 516 15.17 -6.59 -20.89
C ASP A 516 15.46 -7.18 -19.52
N ALA A 517 14.57 -6.97 -18.54
CA ALA A 517 14.66 -7.60 -17.21
C ALA A 517 14.61 -9.13 -17.30
N VAL A 518 13.69 -9.68 -18.11
CA VAL A 518 13.63 -11.14 -18.34
C VAL A 518 14.91 -11.62 -19.02
N GLN A 519 15.38 -10.94 -20.07
CA GLN A 519 16.60 -11.30 -20.78
C GLN A 519 17.83 -11.23 -19.87
N TRP A 520 17.91 -10.22 -19.00
CA TRP A 520 18.94 -10.12 -17.97
C TRP A 520 18.90 -11.33 -17.02
N ALA A 521 17.72 -11.70 -16.50
CA ALA A 521 17.60 -12.84 -15.60
C ALA A 521 18.00 -14.18 -16.27
N VAL A 522 17.71 -14.34 -17.56
CA VAL A 522 18.16 -15.49 -18.36
C VAL A 522 19.68 -15.46 -18.54
N SER A 523 20.27 -14.30 -18.86
CA SER A 523 21.72 -14.16 -19.06
C SER A 523 22.53 -14.41 -17.79
N GLU A 524 21.96 -14.07 -16.61
CA GLU A 524 22.55 -14.39 -15.31
C GLU A 524 22.35 -15.88 -14.90
N GLY A 525 21.66 -16.65 -15.72
CA GLY A 525 21.37 -18.06 -15.46
C GLY A 525 20.37 -18.27 -14.30
N ILE A 526 19.59 -17.25 -13.97
CA ILE A 526 18.56 -17.28 -12.90
C ILE A 526 17.27 -17.90 -13.46
N ALA A 527 16.81 -17.40 -14.60
CA ALA A 527 15.56 -17.80 -15.23
C ALA A 527 15.77 -18.79 -16.36
N ASP A 528 14.87 -19.76 -16.45
CA ASP A 528 14.73 -20.65 -17.60
C ASP A 528 13.96 -19.92 -18.71
N PRO A 529 14.54 -19.69 -19.90
CA PRO A 529 13.89 -18.92 -20.95
C PRO A 529 12.59 -19.53 -21.48
N ASP A 530 12.42 -20.84 -21.35
CA ASP A 530 11.22 -21.55 -21.80
C ASP A 530 10.08 -21.56 -20.76
N HIS A 531 10.35 -21.03 -19.54
CA HIS A 531 9.43 -21.09 -18.41
C HIS A 531 9.25 -19.72 -17.74
N VAL A 532 8.79 -18.72 -18.51
CA VAL A 532 8.54 -17.36 -18.04
C VAL A 532 7.07 -17.03 -18.16
N CYS A 533 6.42 -16.65 -17.06
CA CYS A 533 5.07 -16.06 -17.07
C CYS A 533 5.12 -14.61 -16.65
N ILE A 534 4.17 -13.81 -17.15
CA ILE A 534 3.96 -12.43 -16.72
C ILE A 534 2.63 -12.30 -15.98
N TYR A 535 2.66 -11.65 -14.82
CA TYR A 535 1.49 -11.43 -13.99
C TYR A 535 1.51 -10.03 -13.40
N GLY A 536 0.46 -9.27 -13.59
CA GLY A 536 0.35 -7.96 -12.96
C GLY A 536 -1.08 -7.46 -12.83
N ALA A 537 -1.24 -6.42 -11.99
CA ALA A 537 -2.52 -5.81 -11.72
C ALA A 537 -2.58 -4.37 -12.22
N SER A 538 -3.76 -3.93 -12.69
CA SER A 538 -3.98 -2.55 -13.16
C SER A 538 -3.06 -2.22 -14.36
N TYR A 539 -2.16 -1.25 -14.23
CA TYR A 539 -1.10 -1.05 -15.24
C TYR A 539 -0.27 -2.33 -15.44
N GLY A 540 0.06 -3.06 -14.37
CA GLY A 540 0.75 -4.35 -14.49
C GLY A 540 -0.04 -5.38 -15.32
N GLY A 541 -1.38 -5.32 -15.27
CA GLY A 541 -2.26 -6.10 -16.14
C GLY A 541 -2.20 -5.61 -17.61
N TYR A 542 -2.08 -4.30 -17.84
CA TYR A 542 -1.77 -3.77 -19.16
C TYR A 542 -0.40 -4.28 -19.65
N ALA A 543 0.63 -4.22 -18.81
CA ALA A 543 1.96 -4.71 -19.14
C ALA A 543 1.96 -6.22 -19.45
N THR A 544 1.13 -7.00 -18.74
CA THR A 544 0.87 -8.41 -19.05
C THR A 544 0.30 -8.57 -20.46
N MET A 545 -0.77 -7.84 -20.77
CA MET A 545 -1.39 -7.90 -22.10
C MET A 545 -0.45 -7.42 -23.20
N ALA A 546 0.29 -6.34 -22.93
CA ALA A 546 1.31 -5.83 -23.87
C ALA A 546 2.44 -6.87 -24.08
N GLY A 547 2.92 -7.52 -23.02
CA GLY A 547 3.92 -8.57 -23.12
C GLY A 547 3.49 -9.72 -24.04
N ILE A 548 2.33 -10.34 -23.75
CA ILE A 548 1.84 -11.49 -24.52
C ILE A 548 1.35 -11.15 -25.94
N THR A 549 1.24 -9.85 -26.27
CA THR A 549 0.85 -9.41 -27.63
C THR A 549 1.97 -8.77 -28.44
N LEU A 550 2.94 -8.10 -27.80
CA LEU A 550 4.05 -7.40 -28.47
C LEU A 550 5.33 -8.22 -28.53
N THR A 551 5.55 -9.08 -27.53
CA THR A 551 6.67 -10.05 -27.44
C THR A 551 6.15 -11.44 -27.05
N PRO A 552 5.22 -12.03 -27.86
CA PRO A 552 4.50 -13.24 -27.52
C PRO A 552 5.39 -14.46 -27.31
N GLU A 553 6.57 -14.48 -27.91
CA GLU A 553 7.54 -15.57 -27.82
C GLU A 553 8.28 -15.63 -26.47
N LEU A 554 8.19 -14.57 -25.67
CA LEU A 554 8.91 -14.47 -24.40
C LEU A 554 8.19 -15.14 -23.25
N TYR A 555 6.87 -15.35 -23.38
CA TYR A 555 6.03 -15.75 -22.25
C TYR A 555 5.31 -17.07 -22.49
N SER A 556 5.45 -17.98 -21.54
CA SER A 556 4.71 -19.26 -21.49
C SER A 556 3.28 -19.10 -20.96
N CYS A 557 2.98 -18.05 -20.19
CA CYS A 557 1.64 -17.70 -19.75
C CYS A 557 1.51 -16.25 -19.30
N GLY A 558 0.25 -15.77 -19.18
CA GLY A 558 -0.06 -14.45 -18.68
C GLY A 558 -1.24 -14.43 -17.70
N VAL A 559 -1.17 -13.62 -16.64
CA VAL A 559 -2.32 -13.37 -15.75
C VAL A 559 -2.65 -11.90 -15.73
N ASN A 560 -3.78 -11.53 -16.32
CA ASN A 560 -4.30 -10.17 -16.34
C ASN A 560 -5.24 -9.95 -15.16
N TYR A 561 -4.77 -9.24 -14.12
CA TYR A 561 -5.57 -8.93 -12.95
C TYR A 561 -6.02 -7.48 -12.94
N VAL A 562 -7.35 -7.24 -13.00
CA VAL A 562 -7.97 -5.90 -13.07
C VAL A 562 -7.26 -4.97 -14.07
N GLY A 563 -6.81 -5.54 -15.18
CA GLY A 563 -5.91 -4.89 -16.12
C GLY A 563 -6.60 -4.25 -17.32
N ILE A 564 -5.82 -3.51 -18.07
CA ILE A 564 -6.24 -2.74 -19.23
C ILE A 564 -5.78 -3.47 -20.48
N TRP A 565 -6.65 -3.64 -21.48
CA TRP A 565 -6.28 -4.15 -22.79
C TRP A 565 -6.59 -3.18 -23.92
N ASP A 566 -7.45 -2.19 -23.66
CA ASP A 566 -7.87 -1.17 -24.62
C ASP A 566 -7.65 0.23 -24.02
N LEU A 567 -6.63 0.94 -24.52
CA LEU A 567 -6.27 2.29 -24.08
C LEU A 567 -7.33 3.34 -24.44
N GLU A 568 -8.02 3.19 -25.57
CA GLU A 568 -9.10 4.11 -25.96
C GLU A 568 -10.31 3.93 -25.03
N MET A 569 -10.65 2.68 -24.70
CA MET A 569 -11.71 2.38 -23.75
C MET A 569 -11.37 2.97 -22.39
N LEU A 570 -10.13 2.80 -21.89
CA LEU A 570 -9.70 3.39 -20.62
C LEU A 570 -9.91 4.91 -20.61
N TYR A 571 -9.52 5.61 -21.68
CA TYR A 571 -9.71 7.05 -21.81
C TYR A 571 -11.20 7.45 -21.84
N ARG A 572 -12.03 6.68 -22.57
CA ARG A 572 -13.45 7.00 -22.79
C ARG A 572 -14.38 6.47 -21.71
N GLN A 573 -13.86 5.63 -20.83
CA GLN A 573 -14.63 4.75 -19.91
C GLN A 573 -15.66 5.52 -19.08
N ASP A 574 -15.54 6.82 -19.03
CA ASP A 574 -16.37 7.54 -18.14
C ASP A 574 -16.90 8.83 -18.66
N GLY A 575 -17.33 9.29 -19.56
CA GLY A 575 -17.98 10.61 -19.59
C GLY A 575 -17.88 11.42 -18.25
N ARG A 576 -17.21 10.88 -17.22
CA ARG A 576 -16.85 11.36 -15.90
C ARG A 576 -15.38 11.72 -15.77
N PHE A 577 -14.56 11.52 -16.83
CA PHE A 577 -13.27 12.17 -16.84
C PHE A 577 -13.55 13.66 -16.87
N ASP A 578 -13.44 14.25 -15.68
CA ASP A 578 -13.35 15.67 -15.65
C ASP A 578 -12.12 16.09 -16.48
N THR A 579 -12.10 17.34 -16.82
CA THR A 579 -11.07 17.91 -17.65
C THR A 579 -9.66 17.71 -17.10
N ARG A 580 -9.49 17.57 -15.75
CA ARG A 580 -8.20 17.38 -15.10
C ARG A 580 -7.64 15.98 -15.30
N LEU A 581 -8.45 14.94 -15.06
CA LEU A 581 -8.00 13.56 -15.22
C LEU A 581 -7.78 13.21 -16.70
N ALA A 582 -8.66 13.66 -17.59
CA ALA A 582 -8.48 13.51 -19.04
C ALA A 582 -7.21 14.24 -19.52
N ARG A 583 -6.92 15.42 -18.97
CA ARG A 583 -5.70 16.17 -19.27
C ARG A 583 -4.46 15.44 -18.77
N TRP A 584 -4.49 14.95 -17.53
CA TRP A 584 -3.42 14.13 -16.97
C TRP A 584 -3.13 12.93 -17.86
N PHE A 585 -4.18 12.19 -18.26
CA PHE A 585 -4.06 11.03 -19.14
C PHE A 585 -3.43 11.40 -20.49
N ARG A 586 -3.89 12.49 -21.13
CA ARG A 586 -3.32 12.98 -22.40
C ARG A 586 -1.85 13.37 -22.29
N ASN A 587 -1.44 13.93 -21.15
CA ASN A 587 -0.07 14.40 -20.97
C ASN A 587 0.90 13.29 -20.57
N HIS A 588 0.43 12.28 -19.83
CA HIS A 588 1.30 11.27 -19.23
C HIS A 588 1.16 9.89 -19.85
N VAL A 589 -0.01 9.52 -20.34
CA VAL A 589 -0.25 8.21 -20.95
C VAL A 589 -0.29 8.29 -22.47
N ILE A 590 -1.36 8.85 -23.03
CA ILE A 590 -1.54 8.97 -24.47
C ILE A 590 -2.63 10.00 -24.79
N ASP A 591 -2.48 10.78 -25.87
CA ASP A 591 -3.52 11.65 -26.39
C ASP A 591 -4.34 10.91 -27.44
N VAL A 592 -5.53 10.45 -27.06
CA VAL A 592 -6.39 9.61 -27.91
C VAL A 592 -6.80 10.31 -29.22
N GLU A 593 -6.79 11.64 -29.24
CA GLU A 593 -7.15 12.42 -30.44
C GLU A 593 -5.96 12.64 -31.38
N LYS A 594 -4.73 12.60 -30.86
CA LYS A 594 -3.53 12.97 -31.64
C LYS A 594 -2.59 11.78 -31.88
N ASP A 595 -2.55 10.81 -31.00
CA ASP A 595 -1.56 9.74 -30.98
C ASP A 595 -2.12 8.42 -31.56
N GLU A 596 -3.03 8.46 -32.56
CA GLU A 596 -3.69 7.27 -33.13
C GLU A 596 -2.70 6.17 -33.54
N ALA A 597 -1.59 6.56 -34.18
CA ALA A 597 -0.56 5.60 -34.59
C ALA A 597 0.09 4.89 -33.41
N GLN A 598 0.34 5.61 -32.31
CA GLN A 598 0.89 5.02 -31.08
C GLN A 598 -0.15 4.11 -30.41
N ILE A 599 -1.42 4.51 -30.35
CA ILE A 599 -2.49 3.68 -29.80
C ILE A 599 -2.55 2.34 -30.52
N LYS A 600 -2.57 2.37 -31.87
CA LYS A 600 -2.56 1.14 -32.69
C LYS A 600 -1.32 0.28 -32.45
N LYS A 601 -0.17 0.91 -32.15
CA LYS A 601 1.07 0.20 -31.85
C LYS A 601 1.08 -0.44 -30.46
N THR A 602 0.51 0.25 -29.45
CA THR A 602 0.72 -0.08 -28.03
C THR A 602 -0.52 -0.59 -27.30
N SER A 603 -1.73 -0.44 -27.85
CA SER A 603 -2.93 -1.01 -27.23
C SER A 603 -3.05 -2.50 -27.61
N PRO A 604 -3.04 -3.42 -26.65
CA PRO A 604 -3.11 -4.86 -26.89
C PRO A 604 -4.31 -5.29 -27.75
N ARG A 605 -5.39 -4.56 -27.70
CA ARG A 605 -6.60 -4.76 -28.53
C ARG A 605 -6.28 -4.96 -30.02
N TYR A 606 -5.31 -4.21 -30.56
CA TYR A 606 -4.94 -4.28 -31.97
C TYR A 606 -4.02 -5.45 -32.33
N HIS A 607 -3.59 -6.21 -31.33
CA HIS A 607 -2.59 -7.28 -31.47
C HIS A 607 -3.07 -8.64 -30.92
N ILE A 608 -4.38 -8.78 -30.68
CA ILE A 608 -4.95 -9.98 -30.08
C ILE A 608 -4.63 -11.26 -30.86
N ASP A 609 -4.50 -11.18 -32.20
CA ASP A 609 -4.14 -12.29 -33.07
C ASP A 609 -2.71 -12.84 -32.81
N LYS A 610 -1.86 -12.12 -32.08
CA LYS A 610 -0.49 -12.53 -31.76
C LYS A 610 -0.40 -13.32 -30.47
N ILE A 611 -1.47 -13.41 -29.68
CA ILE A 611 -1.45 -14.16 -28.42
C ILE A 611 -1.19 -15.62 -28.68
N GLN A 612 -0.11 -16.13 -28.09
CA GLN A 612 0.28 -17.54 -28.14
C GLN A 612 0.20 -18.20 -26.76
N ALA A 613 0.42 -17.39 -25.71
CA ALA A 613 0.45 -17.85 -24.34
C ALA A 613 -0.97 -18.02 -23.76
N PRO A 614 -1.22 -19.08 -22.96
CA PRO A 614 -2.41 -19.19 -22.14
C PRO A 614 -2.63 -17.97 -21.29
N LEU A 615 -3.89 -17.55 -21.13
CA LEU A 615 -4.27 -16.32 -20.44
C LEU A 615 -5.29 -16.60 -19.33
N PHE A 616 -5.03 -16.03 -18.14
CA PHE A 616 -5.99 -16.02 -17.04
C PHE A 616 -6.43 -14.58 -16.75
N ILE A 617 -7.73 -14.30 -16.85
CA ILE A 617 -8.35 -12.97 -16.69
C ILE A 617 -9.06 -12.91 -15.34
N VAL A 618 -8.67 -11.94 -14.50
CA VAL A 618 -9.24 -11.76 -13.17
C VAL A 618 -9.75 -10.34 -13.00
N HIS A 619 -11.02 -10.16 -12.57
CA HIS A 619 -11.59 -8.82 -12.41
C HIS A 619 -12.69 -8.75 -11.34
N GLY A 620 -12.80 -7.58 -10.70
CA GLY A 620 -13.91 -7.25 -9.83
C GLY A 620 -14.99 -6.44 -10.56
N ARG A 621 -16.30 -6.82 -10.41
CA ARG A 621 -17.38 -6.09 -11.10
C ARG A 621 -17.62 -4.68 -10.57
N ARG A 622 -17.10 -4.36 -9.37
CA ARG A 622 -17.23 -3.03 -8.74
C ARG A 622 -15.96 -2.22 -8.91
N ASP A 623 -15.10 -2.59 -9.86
CA ASP A 623 -13.90 -1.84 -10.16
C ASP A 623 -14.26 -0.47 -10.76
N TYR A 624 -13.88 0.57 -10.02
CA TYR A 624 -14.08 1.96 -10.42
C TYR A 624 -12.87 2.52 -11.21
N ASN A 625 -11.67 2.01 -10.95
CA ASN A 625 -10.44 2.51 -11.58
C ASN A 625 -10.28 1.96 -13.00
N VAL A 626 -10.46 0.65 -13.14
CA VAL A 626 -10.44 -0.06 -14.42
C VAL A 626 -11.74 -0.86 -14.50
N ARG A 627 -12.69 -0.40 -15.27
CA ARG A 627 -14.00 -1.01 -15.32
C ARG A 627 -13.98 -2.43 -15.87
N VAL A 628 -14.88 -3.27 -15.35
CA VAL A 628 -15.00 -4.69 -15.74
C VAL A 628 -15.22 -4.88 -17.24
N GLU A 629 -15.72 -3.87 -17.94
CA GLU A 629 -15.89 -3.86 -19.39
C GLU A 629 -14.55 -4.08 -20.13
N GLN A 630 -13.40 -3.72 -19.52
CA GLN A 630 -12.10 -4.09 -20.08
C GLN A 630 -11.93 -5.61 -20.15
N ALA A 631 -12.28 -6.33 -19.09
CA ALA A 631 -12.21 -7.79 -19.08
C ALA A 631 -13.31 -8.42 -19.94
N GLU A 632 -14.54 -7.90 -19.92
CA GLU A 632 -15.67 -8.44 -20.68
C GLU A 632 -15.42 -8.35 -22.19
N THR A 633 -15.00 -7.19 -22.69
CA THR A 633 -14.69 -7.01 -24.13
C THR A 633 -13.43 -7.77 -24.55
N LEU A 634 -12.44 -7.96 -23.64
CA LEU A 634 -11.31 -8.85 -23.92
C LEU A 634 -11.78 -10.29 -24.11
N MET A 635 -12.62 -10.81 -23.20
CA MET A 635 -13.17 -12.16 -23.30
C MET A 635 -14.00 -12.35 -24.59
N GLU A 636 -14.85 -11.38 -24.92
CA GLU A 636 -15.63 -11.39 -26.18
C GLU A 636 -14.70 -11.48 -27.41
N ALA A 637 -13.64 -10.68 -27.44
CA ALA A 637 -12.69 -10.70 -28.56
C ALA A 637 -11.88 -11.99 -28.64
N LEU A 638 -11.54 -12.62 -27.50
CA LEU A 638 -10.88 -13.94 -27.47
C LEU A 638 -11.82 -15.05 -27.95
N ASP A 639 -13.10 -15.00 -27.55
CA ASP A 639 -14.12 -15.93 -27.99
C ASP A 639 -14.35 -15.86 -29.53
N GLU A 640 -14.42 -14.64 -30.09
CA GLU A 640 -14.56 -14.41 -31.54
C GLU A 640 -13.36 -14.98 -32.34
N LYS A 641 -12.17 -14.99 -31.73
CA LYS A 641 -10.93 -15.53 -32.33
C LYS A 641 -10.71 -17.01 -32.03
N GLY A 642 -11.49 -17.61 -31.14
CA GLY A 642 -11.29 -18.96 -30.65
C GLY A 642 -10.00 -19.17 -29.84
N ILE A 643 -9.52 -18.12 -29.18
CA ILE A 643 -8.34 -18.16 -28.31
C ILE A 643 -8.79 -18.59 -26.90
N PRO A 644 -8.29 -19.71 -26.35
CA PRO A 644 -8.70 -20.18 -25.03
C PRO A 644 -8.15 -19.29 -23.91
N TYR A 645 -8.95 -19.12 -22.87
CA TYR A 645 -8.58 -18.40 -21.66
C TYR A 645 -9.28 -18.97 -20.43
N GLU A 646 -8.73 -18.69 -19.24
CA GLU A 646 -9.43 -18.82 -17.97
C GLU A 646 -9.95 -17.47 -17.50
N SER A 647 -11.02 -17.46 -16.69
CA SER A 647 -11.51 -16.23 -16.10
C SER A 647 -12.02 -16.39 -14.66
N LEU A 648 -11.88 -15.32 -13.87
CA LEU A 648 -12.41 -15.21 -12.50
C LEU A 648 -12.98 -13.81 -12.28
N ILE A 649 -14.29 -13.65 -12.46
CA ILE A 649 -14.98 -12.37 -12.27
C ILE A 649 -15.78 -12.40 -10.97
N LYS A 650 -15.46 -11.49 -10.02
CA LYS A 650 -16.13 -11.40 -8.71
C LYS A 650 -17.05 -10.19 -8.62
N ARG A 651 -18.32 -10.46 -8.26
CA ARG A 651 -19.36 -9.43 -8.25
C ARG A 651 -19.16 -8.36 -7.18
N GLU A 652 -18.68 -8.76 -5.99
CA GLU A 652 -18.52 -7.94 -4.80
C GLU A 652 -17.16 -7.25 -4.69
N GLU A 653 -16.22 -7.60 -5.58
CA GLU A 653 -14.86 -7.07 -5.57
C GLU A 653 -14.71 -5.87 -6.50
N GLY A 654 -13.73 -5.01 -6.16
CA GLY A 654 -13.37 -3.80 -6.91
C GLY A 654 -12.02 -3.91 -7.59
N HIS A 655 -11.23 -2.84 -7.48
CA HIS A 655 -9.87 -2.77 -8.05
C HIS A 655 -8.88 -3.54 -7.19
N GLY A 656 -8.96 -4.87 -7.28
CA GLY A 656 -8.28 -5.83 -6.42
C GLY A 656 -9.26 -6.55 -5.47
N PHE A 657 -8.94 -7.81 -5.15
CA PHE A 657 -9.76 -8.61 -4.25
C PHE A 657 -9.41 -8.32 -2.79
N THR A 658 -10.42 -8.10 -1.98
CA THR A 658 -10.30 -7.71 -0.57
C THR A 658 -10.87 -8.74 0.38
N LEU A 659 -11.75 -9.60 -0.10
CA LEU A 659 -12.34 -10.64 0.70
C LEU A 659 -11.42 -11.86 0.74
N TYR A 660 -11.14 -12.35 1.94
CA TYR A 660 -10.26 -13.49 2.18
C TYR A 660 -10.59 -14.69 1.28
N GLU A 661 -11.87 -15.07 1.23
CA GLU A 661 -12.33 -16.20 0.44
C GLU A 661 -12.08 -16.05 -1.08
N ASN A 662 -12.17 -14.82 -1.58
CA ASN A 662 -11.90 -14.52 -2.99
C ASN A 662 -10.39 -14.51 -3.27
N ASN A 663 -9.59 -14.02 -2.33
CA ASN A 663 -8.13 -14.11 -2.41
C ASN A 663 -7.65 -15.57 -2.39
N VAL A 664 -8.18 -16.40 -1.49
CA VAL A 664 -7.83 -17.83 -1.46
C VAL A 664 -8.20 -18.51 -2.79
N GLU A 665 -9.40 -18.24 -3.36
CA GLU A 665 -9.79 -18.78 -4.65
C GLU A 665 -8.86 -18.30 -5.77
N LEU A 666 -8.55 -17.00 -5.80
CA LEU A 666 -7.65 -16.40 -6.79
C LEU A 666 -6.29 -17.09 -6.79
N TYR A 667 -5.61 -17.08 -5.65
CA TYR A 667 -4.23 -17.61 -5.56
C TYR A 667 -4.17 -19.14 -5.69
N THR A 668 -5.24 -19.87 -5.32
CA THR A 668 -5.35 -21.30 -5.59
C THR A 668 -5.45 -21.56 -7.09
N ARG A 669 -6.23 -20.77 -7.82
CA ARG A 669 -6.33 -20.89 -9.28
C ARG A 669 -5.05 -20.44 -9.98
N MET A 670 -4.43 -19.36 -9.52
CA MET A 670 -3.12 -18.92 -10.05
C MET A 670 -2.04 -19.99 -9.83
N GLN A 671 -2.01 -20.64 -8.66
CA GLN A 671 -1.08 -21.74 -8.37
C GLN A 671 -1.29 -22.90 -9.37
N ALA A 672 -2.54 -23.28 -9.62
CA ALA A 672 -2.85 -24.34 -10.58
C ALA A 672 -2.43 -23.93 -12.00
N PHE A 673 -2.75 -22.72 -12.42
CA PHE A 673 -2.40 -22.15 -13.71
C PHE A 673 -0.88 -22.08 -13.95
N PHE A 674 -0.13 -21.52 -13.00
CA PHE A 674 1.34 -21.49 -13.11
C PHE A 674 1.95 -22.88 -13.06
N LYS A 675 1.41 -23.80 -12.26
CA LYS A 675 1.88 -25.19 -12.23
C LYS A 675 1.69 -25.89 -13.58
N GLU A 676 0.60 -25.62 -14.29
CA GLU A 676 0.32 -26.20 -15.59
C GLU A 676 1.26 -25.65 -16.67
N HIS A 677 1.54 -24.34 -16.64
CA HIS A 677 2.23 -23.66 -17.74
C HIS A 677 3.71 -23.35 -17.47
N LEU A 678 4.19 -23.51 -16.24
CA LEU A 678 5.59 -23.37 -15.83
C LEU A 678 6.20 -24.71 -15.33
N ALA A 679 5.51 -25.85 -15.53
CA ALA A 679 6.07 -27.14 -15.17
C ALA A 679 7.21 -27.50 -16.12
N LYS A 680 8.35 -27.91 -15.52
CA LYS A 680 9.49 -28.49 -16.24
C LYS A 680 9.24 -29.95 -16.58
#